data_a50213781c1256adce99055d867d1845
#
_entry.id   a50213781c1256adce99055d867d1845
#
_cell.length_a   1.000
_cell.length_b   1.000
_cell.length_c   1.000
_cell.angle_alpha   90.00
_cell.angle_beta   90.00
_cell.angle_gamma   90.00
#
_symmetry.space_group_name_H-M   'P 1'
#
loop_
_entity.id
_entity.type
_entity.pdbx_description
1 polymer ?
#
loop_
_entity_poly.entity_id
_entity_poly.type
_entity_poly.pdbx_seq_one_letter_code
_entity_poly.pdbx_strand_id
1 'polypeptide(L)'
;MNFKAKTSLSLSAAALLFLSACGDDSSNKSVDTVIEELPVTDSTQVNDNPTPGDSINTPADTASTTPADSIPAVDDSTSTEPTSKIVMPDEATDITPAITIPKEEGKGLLIDDFEDGDNASLQGEFYWYDYNDNKGGKDGDGASEIKSPVGPDGYPVARKSDNGTNYAWAVYYALDKGEYKYDPYVGWGVTLDTDVDYTKYGGLTYWYKGGAHIVRVETSDVTNYDVHMMNMKASRTWTKAVIRFKDLAQEGWGGVEVAFDPAHITNISFQAKGDKKVDSLLIDNVYLQDTSEVEKDKADMEIKDPVIPEVNIGDITISNPLQAKAMKYLNKGINITNWLEEDGTIFKGEFKFNEDDVKLMADNGIKSLRLPIDLDQYATNRDKFVADTTGTIALTYDDENLFGVLDAFDEWTAKYGMSFVIDYHEYDNGYNTKTATNAKYTKMMAEVWKHVAAHYASNPREDLFLELLNEPDMKNGKVSTTNWRKAAQEIIDSIRTVNKKHTLIFGDAEWYSIKHLAAGSPLNDDNIVYAIHTYEPFVFTHQSANWTDLKKVKNLMFPYDKEKWSECSADFGVTKDLPKWYKDAIFKYNEIGNKEYILNLILPAKEWAVKNNVPVIINEFGAYNLKTDKQSVLNYMTAMREISDTLEIPLTHWGYTGGFSLFESTDGVKGTTLIEGMAEAFGLEK
;
A
#
# COMPACT_ATOMS: atom_id res chain seq x y z
N MET A 1 4.05 -24.91 -6.42
CA MET A 1 2.88 -24.59 -7.27
C MET A 1 3.17 -23.36 -8.11
N ASN A 2 2.87 -23.41 -9.41
CA ASN A 2 3.26 -22.35 -10.35
C ASN A 2 2.25 -21.20 -10.29
N PHE A 3 2.61 -20.11 -9.65
CA PHE A 3 1.88 -18.86 -9.71
C PHE A 3 2.22 -18.12 -11.01
N LYS A 4 1.31 -18.05 -11.94
CA LYS A 4 1.31 -17.10 -13.04
C LYS A 4 0.20 -16.07 -12.79
N ALA A 5 0.52 -14.98 -12.16
CA ALA A 5 -0.31 -13.79 -12.20
C ALA A 5 0.16 -12.88 -13.34
N LYS A 6 -0.72 -12.62 -14.30
CA LYS A 6 -0.56 -11.56 -15.29
C LYS A 6 -1.35 -10.36 -14.79
N THR A 7 -0.68 -9.35 -14.33
CA THR A 7 -1.21 -7.99 -14.27
C THR A 7 -0.25 -7.09 -15.03
N SER A 8 -0.74 -6.49 -16.08
CA SER A 8 -0.02 -5.53 -16.92
C SER A 8 -0.02 -4.18 -16.21
N LEU A 9 1.15 -3.73 -15.75
CA LEU A 9 1.43 -2.32 -15.49
C LEU A 9 2.57 -1.91 -16.42
N SER A 10 2.31 -0.94 -17.26
CA SER A 10 3.30 -0.31 -18.10
C SER A 10 4.20 0.59 -17.24
N LEU A 11 5.47 0.23 -17.10
CA LEU A 11 6.52 1.10 -16.58
C LEU A 11 7.73 1.04 -17.50
N SER A 12 8.24 2.20 -17.75
CA SER A 12 9.20 2.64 -18.74
C SER A 12 10.62 2.09 -18.62
N ALA A 13 11.34 2.25 -19.68
CA ALA A 13 12.61 1.75 -20.18
C ALA A 13 13.90 2.02 -19.34
N ALA A 14 13.85 2.44 -18.11
CA ALA A 14 15.04 2.69 -17.30
C ALA A 14 15.79 1.43 -16.83
N ALA A 15 15.22 0.22 -17.01
CA ALA A 15 15.78 -1.03 -16.53
C ALA A 15 16.88 -1.65 -17.42
N LEU A 16 17.24 -1.06 -18.56
CA LEU A 16 18.17 -1.67 -19.52
C LEU A 16 19.65 -1.26 -19.36
N LEU A 17 19.94 -0.22 -18.58
CA LEU A 17 21.33 0.28 -18.44
C LEU A 17 22.17 -0.41 -17.35
N PHE A 18 21.56 -1.12 -16.40
CA PHE A 18 22.30 -1.76 -15.32
C PHE A 18 22.85 -3.17 -15.63
N LEU A 19 22.54 -3.76 -16.78
CA LEU A 19 23.03 -5.10 -17.14
C LEU A 19 24.42 -5.10 -17.80
N SER A 20 25.04 -3.95 -18.06
CA SER A 20 26.32 -3.87 -18.75
C SER A 20 27.55 -3.54 -17.89
N ALA A 21 27.40 -3.34 -16.58
CA ALA A 21 28.49 -2.91 -15.72
C ALA A 21 29.28 -4.06 -15.04
N CYS A 22 28.80 -5.29 -15.10
CA CYS A 22 29.54 -6.45 -14.55
C CYS A 22 30.29 -7.15 -15.68
N GLY A 23 31.60 -6.91 -15.77
CA GLY A 23 32.49 -7.58 -16.73
C GLY A 23 32.56 -9.08 -16.46
N ASP A 24 32.20 -9.88 -17.45
CA ASP A 24 32.44 -11.32 -17.46
C ASP A 24 33.95 -11.58 -17.72
N ASP A 25 34.64 -12.05 -16.70
CA ASP A 25 35.96 -12.60 -16.84
C ASP A 25 35.90 -14.12 -16.69
N SER A 26 35.58 -14.81 -17.77
CA SER A 26 35.92 -16.24 -17.91
C SER A 26 35.95 -16.72 -19.35
N SER A 27 37.17 -16.98 -19.78
CA SER A 27 37.69 -17.71 -20.91
C SER A 27 36.79 -18.69 -21.69
N ASN A 28 36.81 -18.47 -23.01
CA ASN A 28 36.85 -19.43 -24.13
C ASN A 28 36.33 -20.86 -23.96
N LYS A 29 35.25 -21.14 -24.70
CA LYS A 29 35.22 -22.31 -25.62
C LYS A 29 34.16 -22.12 -26.69
N SER A 30 34.62 -22.18 -27.96
CA SER A 30 33.84 -22.24 -29.19
C SER A 30 32.92 -23.46 -29.28
N VAL A 31 31.68 -23.28 -29.68
CA VAL A 31 30.89 -24.31 -30.35
C VAL A 31 30.03 -23.62 -31.43
N ASP A 32 30.26 -24.07 -32.67
CA ASP A 32 29.47 -23.74 -33.84
C ASP A 32 27.99 -24.12 -33.64
N THR A 33 27.09 -23.23 -34.01
CA THR A 33 25.71 -23.62 -34.23
C THR A 33 25.12 -22.96 -35.46
N VAL A 34 24.66 -23.82 -36.30
CA VAL A 34 24.02 -23.67 -37.62
C VAL A 34 22.79 -22.76 -37.52
N ILE A 35 22.72 -21.82 -38.45
CA ILE A 35 21.56 -20.95 -38.72
C ILE A 35 20.63 -21.71 -39.67
N GLU A 36 19.40 -21.98 -39.25
CA GLU A 36 18.30 -22.31 -40.14
C GLU A 36 17.40 -21.10 -40.40
N GLU A 37 17.41 -20.64 -41.64
CA GLU A 37 16.50 -19.61 -42.14
C GLU A 37 15.13 -20.23 -42.41
N LEU A 38 14.06 -19.53 -42.11
CA LEU A 38 12.71 -19.71 -42.67
C LEU A 38 12.12 -18.40 -43.14
N PRO A 39 11.24 -18.40 -44.15
CA PRO A 39 11.25 -17.46 -45.26
C PRO A 39 10.34 -16.22 -45.07
N VAL A 40 10.77 -15.14 -45.70
CA VAL A 40 10.09 -13.87 -45.94
C VAL A 40 8.92 -14.08 -46.92
N THR A 41 7.73 -13.60 -46.59
CA THR A 41 6.73 -13.24 -47.57
C THR A 41 6.48 -11.75 -47.63
N ASP A 42 6.74 -11.22 -48.75
CA ASP A 42 6.62 -9.87 -49.26
C ASP A 42 5.13 -9.46 -49.44
N SER A 43 4.75 -8.24 -49.05
CA SER A 43 3.74 -7.45 -49.78
C SER A 43 3.85 -5.94 -49.45
N THR A 44 4.52 -5.25 -50.31
CA THR A 44 4.27 -3.93 -50.92
C THR A 44 3.40 -2.91 -50.19
N GLN A 45 4.11 -1.81 -49.89
CA GLN A 45 3.85 -0.38 -50.18
C GLN A 45 2.39 0.14 -50.26
N VAL A 46 2.12 1.22 -49.52
CA VAL A 46 1.83 2.54 -50.08
C VAL A 46 2.17 3.62 -49.05
N ASN A 47 3.00 4.59 -49.50
CA ASN A 47 3.23 5.90 -48.89
C ASN A 47 1.96 6.72 -48.94
N ASP A 48 1.71 7.52 -47.90
CA ASP A 48 1.35 8.93 -48.09
C ASP A 48 1.54 9.70 -46.77
N ASN A 49 2.41 10.67 -46.85
CA ASN A 49 2.67 11.68 -45.86
C ASN A 49 1.91 12.95 -46.30
N PRO A 50 1.30 13.70 -45.44
CA PRO A 50 1.25 15.13 -45.60
C PRO A 50 1.82 15.93 -44.41
N THR A 51 2.67 16.82 -44.81
CA THR A 51 3.33 17.93 -44.11
C THR A 51 2.32 18.88 -43.41
N PRO A 52 2.74 19.57 -42.35
CA PRO A 52 1.89 20.50 -41.60
C PRO A 52 1.86 21.88 -42.23
N GLY A 53 0.73 22.52 -42.19
CA GLY A 53 0.52 23.91 -42.60
C GLY A 53 -0.25 24.71 -41.58
N ASP A 54 0.43 25.66 -40.98
CA ASP A 54 0.04 26.98 -40.47
C ASP A 54 -1.45 27.32 -40.28
N SER A 55 -1.83 27.82 -39.11
CA SER A 55 -1.81 29.26 -38.83
C SER A 55 -2.65 29.62 -37.59
N ILE A 56 -2.00 30.42 -36.79
CA ILE A 56 -2.52 31.27 -35.73
C ILE A 56 -3.64 32.16 -36.29
N ASN A 57 -4.75 32.27 -35.57
CA ASN A 57 -5.57 33.50 -35.59
C ASN A 57 -6.34 33.66 -34.29
N THR A 58 -5.92 34.61 -33.50
CA THR A 58 -6.70 35.33 -32.50
C THR A 58 -7.82 36.13 -33.14
N PRO A 59 -8.97 36.30 -32.53
CA PRO A 59 -9.84 37.43 -32.82
C PRO A 59 -9.96 38.38 -31.63
N ALA A 60 -9.73 39.65 -31.97
CA ALA A 60 -10.03 40.79 -31.14
C ALA A 60 -11.52 41.13 -31.14
N ASP A 61 -11.91 41.79 -30.04
CA ASP A 61 -13.13 42.53 -29.74
C ASP A 61 -14.01 42.98 -30.91
N THR A 62 -15.34 42.85 -30.69
CA THR A 62 -16.24 44.02 -30.82
C THR A 62 -17.62 43.73 -30.14
N ALA A 63 -18.01 44.68 -29.30
CA ALA A 63 -19.34 44.79 -28.67
C ALA A 63 -20.45 45.16 -29.69
N SER A 64 -21.68 44.77 -29.41
CA SER A 64 -22.87 45.66 -29.39
C SER A 64 -24.22 44.98 -29.54
N THR A 65 -25.08 45.26 -28.59
CA THR A 65 -26.55 45.53 -28.66
C THR A 65 -27.54 44.36 -28.81
N THR A 66 -28.38 44.25 -27.76
CA THR A 66 -29.72 43.64 -27.71
C THR A 66 -30.75 44.28 -28.65
N PRO A 67 -31.89 43.65 -28.97
CA PRO A 67 -33.01 43.65 -28.07
C PRO A 67 -33.85 42.35 -28.00
N ALA A 68 -34.70 42.33 -26.98
CA ALA A 68 -35.68 41.33 -26.58
C ALA A 68 -36.77 41.00 -27.63
N ASP A 69 -37.21 39.73 -27.60
CA ASP A 69 -38.67 39.42 -27.46
C ASP A 69 -38.98 37.92 -27.29
N SER A 70 -39.88 37.70 -26.33
CA SER A 70 -40.89 36.64 -26.25
C SER A 70 -40.53 35.17 -26.11
N ILE A 71 -40.92 34.67 -24.94
CA ILE A 71 -41.07 33.27 -24.49
C ILE A 71 -42.23 32.60 -25.26
N PRO A 72 -42.18 31.29 -25.50
CA PRO A 72 -43.14 30.42 -24.82
C PRO A 72 -42.46 29.25 -24.07
N ALA A 73 -43.05 28.96 -22.91
CA ALA A 73 -42.76 27.83 -22.09
C ALA A 73 -43.08 26.50 -22.78
N VAL A 74 -42.15 25.55 -22.74
CA VAL A 74 -42.43 24.11 -22.84
C VAL A 74 -41.43 23.34 -22.00
N ASP A 75 -41.97 22.67 -21.01
CA ASP A 75 -41.73 21.34 -20.53
C ASP A 75 -40.39 20.99 -19.90
N ASP A 76 -40.54 20.65 -18.67
CA ASP A 76 -39.68 20.01 -17.71
C ASP A 76 -39.11 18.68 -18.24
N SER A 77 -37.88 18.68 -18.67
CA SER A 77 -37.06 17.46 -18.74
C SER A 77 -35.88 17.62 -17.82
N THR A 78 -35.98 16.99 -16.67
CA THR A 78 -34.90 16.80 -15.70
C THR A 78 -33.64 16.24 -16.39
N SER A 79 -32.74 17.11 -16.83
CA SER A 79 -31.36 16.73 -17.07
C SER A 79 -30.73 16.62 -15.68
N THR A 80 -30.62 15.39 -15.18
CA THR A 80 -29.71 15.11 -14.07
C THR A 80 -28.31 15.34 -14.59
N GLU A 81 -27.70 16.48 -14.24
CA GLU A 81 -26.25 16.62 -14.34
C GLU A 81 -25.60 15.43 -13.60
N PRO A 82 -24.57 14.80 -14.18
CA PRO A 82 -23.89 13.73 -13.49
C PRO A 82 -23.31 14.28 -12.19
N THR A 83 -23.74 13.76 -11.06
CA THR A 83 -23.22 14.13 -9.74
C THR A 83 -21.71 13.90 -9.74
N SER A 84 -20.95 14.97 -9.46
CA SER A 84 -19.49 14.92 -9.38
C SER A 84 -19.02 13.82 -8.43
N LYS A 85 -17.97 13.12 -8.82
CA LYS A 85 -17.30 12.06 -8.02
C LYS A 85 -16.52 12.64 -6.84
N ILE A 86 -16.24 13.94 -6.85
CA ILE A 86 -15.46 14.64 -5.84
C ILE A 86 -16.38 15.26 -4.81
N VAL A 87 -16.22 14.89 -3.55
CA VAL A 87 -16.82 15.56 -2.40
C VAL A 87 -15.76 16.48 -1.80
N MET A 88 -15.95 17.78 -1.94
CA MET A 88 -15.07 18.76 -1.31
C MET A 88 -15.34 18.77 0.20
N PRO A 89 -14.30 18.70 1.06
CA PRO A 89 -14.51 18.88 2.49
C PRO A 89 -14.92 20.31 2.78
N ASP A 90 -15.81 20.48 3.77
CA ASP A 90 -16.18 21.81 4.27
C ASP A 90 -14.95 22.57 4.75
N GLU A 91 -14.89 23.88 4.55
CA GLU A 91 -13.84 24.71 5.14
C GLU A 91 -13.94 24.66 6.67
N ALA A 92 -12.88 24.15 7.29
CA ALA A 92 -12.78 24.19 8.74
C ALA A 92 -12.58 25.64 9.20
N THR A 93 -13.43 26.10 10.11
CA THR A 93 -13.37 27.47 10.65
C THR A 93 -12.25 27.63 11.69
N ASP A 94 -11.74 26.52 12.24
CA ASP A 94 -10.67 26.51 13.25
C ASP A 94 -9.79 25.27 13.02
N ILE A 95 -8.61 25.49 12.44
CA ILE A 95 -7.64 24.42 12.13
C ILE A 95 -6.49 24.55 13.13
N THR A 96 -6.36 23.56 14.02
CA THR A 96 -5.16 23.44 14.85
C THR A 96 -4.03 22.90 13.98
N PRO A 97 -2.88 23.58 13.87
CA PRO A 97 -1.75 23.12 13.07
C PRO A 97 -1.25 21.74 13.55
N ALA A 98 -1.16 20.78 12.65
CA ALA A 98 -0.57 19.47 12.91
C ALA A 98 0.95 19.56 13.02
N ILE A 99 1.56 20.47 12.25
CA ILE A 99 2.99 20.80 12.30
C ILE A 99 3.16 22.30 12.02
N THR A 100 4.37 22.83 12.21
CA THR A 100 4.74 24.17 11.73
C THR A 100 5.87 24.00 10.73
N ILE A 101 5.60 24.24 9.45
CA ILE A 101 6.64 24.21 8.41
C ILE A 101 7.51 25.46 8.51
N PRO A 102 8.85 25.34 8.35
CA PRO A 102 9.75 26.49 8.43
C PRO A 102 9.64 27.35 7.17
N LYS A 103 9.82 28.66 7.32
CA LYS A 103 10.06 29.55 6.20
C LYS A 103 11.47 29.34 5.65
N GLU A 104 11.60 29.25 4.34
CA GLU A 104 12.87 29.01 3.63
C GLU A 104 13.54 30.33 3.15
N GLU A 105 13.47 31.38 3.96
CA GLU A 105 13.98 32.71 3.59
C GLU A 105 15.47 32.66 3.20
N GLY A 106 15.80 33.27 2.06
CA GLY A 106 17.17 33.39 1.55
C GLY A 106 17.78 32.16 0.90
N LYS A 107 17.00 31.08 0.69
CA LYS A 107 17.49 29.82 0.10
C LYS A 107 17.25 29.71 -1.41
N GLY A 108 16.55 30.64 -2.02
CA GLY A 108 16.23 30.60 -3.44
C GLY A 108 15.10 31.55 -3.84
N LEU A 109 14.44 31.27 -4.96
CA LEU A 109 13.31 32.03 -5.47
C LEU A 109 12.01 31.38 -4.99
N LEU A 110 11.24 32.09 -4.18
CA LEU A 110 9.89 31.68 -3.81
C LEU A 110 8.98 31.84 -5.02
N ILE A 111 8.39 30.75 -5.48
CA ILE A 111 7.39 30.75 -6.54
C ILE A 111 6.04 31.10 -5.96
N ASP A 112 5.69 30.43 -4.83
CA ASP A 112 4.44 30.70 -4.14
C ASP A 112 4.47 30.11 -2.72
N ASP A 113 3.91 30.85 -1.72
CA ASP A 113 3.61 30.36 -0.39
C ASP A 113 2.10 30.38 -0.09
N PHE A 114 1.29 30.76 -1.08
CA PHE A 114 -0.18 30.81 -1.04
C PHE A 114 -0.79 31.66 0.09
N GLU A 115 0.03 32.46 0.80
CA GLU A 115 -0.41 33.23 1.97
C GLU A 115 -1.31 34.41 1.63
N ASP A 116 -1.33 34.86 0.38
CA ASP A 116 -2.29 35.85 -0.14
C ASP A 116 -3.69 35.26 -0.40
N GLY A 117 -3.80 33.93 -0.43
CA GLY A 117 -5.06 33.21 -0.52
C GLY A 117 -5.67 33.14 -1.91
N ASP A 118 -4.97 33.64 -2.94
CA ASP A 118 -5.44 33.63 -4.32
C ASP A 118 -4.74 32.57 -5.20
N ASN A 119 -4.86 32.63 -6.52
CA ASN A 119 -4.20 31.74 -7.45
C ASN A 119 -3.09 32.39 -8.29
N ALA A 120 -2.67 33.59 -7.95
CA ALA A 120 -1.58 34.28 -8.61
C ALA A 120 -0.25 33.80 -8.06
N SER A 121 0.72 33.52 -8.92
CA SER A 121 2.09 33.28 -8.52
C SER A 121 2.75 34.57 -8.03
N LEU A 122 3.62 34.46 -7.02
CA LEU A 122 4.45 35.58 -6.56
C LEU A 122 5.52 36.01 -7.59
N GLN A 123 5.63 35.29 -8.68
CA GLN A 123 6.60 35.53 -9.76
C GLN A 123 5.89 35.93 -11.05
N GLY A 124 5.78 37.24 -11.31
CA GLY A 124 5.20 37.79 -12.52
C GLY A 124 3.67 37.79 -12.53
N GLU A 125 3.08 37.89 -13.73
CA GLU A 125 1.61 37.92 -13.94
C GLU A 125 1.09 36.54 -14.34
N PHE A 126 1.52 35.47 -13.65
CA PHE A 126 1.13 34.08 -13.93
C PHE A 126 0.23 33.54 -12.83
N TYR A 127 -0.63 32.58 -13.23
CA TYR A 127 -1.62 31.99 -12.36
C TYR A 127 -1.47 30.46 -12.32
N TRP A 128 -1.80 29.85 -11.21
CA TRP A 128 -1.95 28.41 -11.11
C TRP A 128 -3.14 27.95 -11.92
N TYR A 129 -2.93 26.98 -12.80
CA TYR A 129 -3.92 26.40 -13.71
C TYR A 129 -4.05 24.91 -13.48
N ASP A 130 -5.19 24.34 -13.85
CA ASP A 130 -5.42 22.89 -13.84
C ASP A 130 -5.62 22.32 -15.25
N TYR A 131 -5.47 21.00 -15.37
CA TYR A 131 -5.71 20.26 -16.60
C TYR A 131 -6.04 18.78 -16.29
N ASN A 132 -6.71 18.09 -17.24
CA ASN A 132 -7.04 16.68 -17.13
C ASN A 132 -7.02 15.96 -18.49
N ASP A 133 -7.39 14.69 -18.49
CA ASP A 133 -7.44 13.80 -19.66
C ASP A 133 -8.71 13.99 -20.52
N ASN A 134 -9.62 14.86 -20.16
CA ASN A 134 -10.84 15.15 -20.93
C ASN A 134 -10.58 16.24 -21.97
N LYS A 135 -9.86 15.89 -23.05
CA LYS A 135 -9.43 16.87 -24.09
C LYS A 135 -10.01 16.61 -25.47
N GLY A 136 -10.73 15.53 -25.67
CA GLY A 136 -11.18 15.08 -26.98
C GLY A 136 -10.07 14.60 -27.89
N GLY A 137 -10.42 13.96 -28.96
CA GLY A 137 -9.50 13.62 -30.03
C GLY A 137 -9.33 12.14 -30.27
N LYS A 138 -8.30 11.78 -31.04
CA LYS A 138 -8.05 10.40 -31.53
C LYS A 138 -7.74 9.37 -30.43
N ASP A 139 -7.33 9.82 -29.26
CA ASP A 139 -6.94 8.94 -28.15
C ASP A 139 -8.10 8.71 -27.13
N GLY A 140 -9.29 9.24 -27.43
CA GLY A 140 -10.49 9.14 -26.58
C GLY A 140 -10.54 10.22 -25.50
N ASP A 141 -11.68 10.35 -24.86
CA ASP A 141 -11.86 11.26 -23.73
C ASP A 141 -11.74 10.52 -22.41
N GLY A 142 -10.90 11.05 -21.52
CA GLY A 142 -10.89 10.64 -20.12
C GLY A 142 -12.11 11.15 -19.38
N ALA A 143 -12.36 10.60 -18.23
CA ALA A 143 -13.44 10.97 -17.33
C ALA A 143 -12.92 11.42 -15.95
N SER A 144 -11.64 11.85 -15.91
CA SER A 144 -11.03 12.38 -14.69
C SER A 144 -11.57 13.76 -14.36
N GLU A 145 -11.82 13.99 -13.08
CA GLU A 145 -12.27 15.27 -12.55
C GLU A 145 -11.19 15.89 -11.67
N ILE A 146 -11.08 17.22 -11.67
CA ILE A 146 -10.22 17.99 -10.80
C ILE A 146 -10.99 19.18 -10.24
N LYS A 147 -10.81 19.50 -8.96
CA LYS A 147 -11.42 20.65 -8.30
C LYS A 147 -10.46 21.28 -7.31
N SER A 148 -10.46 22.60 -7.30
CA SER A 148 -9.85 23.41 -6.25
C SER A 148 -10.94 24.22 -5.55
N PRO A 149 -10.73 24.71 -4.31
CA PRO A 149 -11.60 25.70 -3.70
C PRO A 149 -11.77 26.91 -4.62
N VAL A 150 -12.94 27.51 -4.64
CA VAL A 150 -13.24 28.70 -5.44
C VAL A 150 -13.68 29.86 -4.56
N GLY A 151 -13.19 31.05 -4.86
CA GLY A 151 -13.58 32.28 -4.19
C GLY A 151 -14.95 32.77 -4.62
N PRO A 152 -15.43 33.88 -4.01
CA PRO A 152 -16.71 34.49 -4.34
C PRO A 152 -16.83 34.96 -5.78
N ASP A 153 -15.73 35.20 -6.45
CA ASP A 153 -15.62 35.61 -7.85
C ASP A 153 -15.61 34.44 -8.84
N GLY A 154 -15.57 33.19 -8.31
CA GLY A 154 -15.57 31.97 -9.10
C GLY A 154 -14.20 31.49 -9.57
N TYR A 155 -13.12 32.18 -9.16
CA TYR A 155 -11.75 31.74 -9.44
C TYR A 155 -11.21 30.79 -8.37
N PRO A 156 -10.27 29.87 -8.71
CA PRO A 156 -9.61 29.04 -7.72
C PRO A 156 -8.89 29.88 -6.67
N VAL A 157 -8.91 29.41 -5.42
CA VAL A 157 -8.26 30.06 -4.29
C VAL A 157 -7.54 29.02 -3.43
N ALA A 158 -6.54 29.48 -2.67
CA ALA A 158 -5.88 28.65 -1.69
C ALA A 158 -6.83 28.33 -0.52
N ARG A 159 -6.55 27.23 0.18
CA ARG A 159 -7.34 26.74 1.30
C ARG A 159 -6.58 26.94 2.61
N LYS A 160 -7.33 27.16 3.71
CA LYS A 160 -6.74 27.14 5.05
C LYS A 160 -5.96 25.87 5.33
N SER A 161 -4.77 26.00 5.87
CA SER A 161 -3.80 24.94 6.06
C SER A 161 -3.68 24.50 7.52
N ASP A 162 -3.29 23.25 7.75
CA ASP A 162 -2.99 22.67 9.06
C ASP A 162 -1.47 22.49 9.31
N ASN A 163 -0.62 23.18 8.55
CA ASN A 163 0.84 23.08 8.62
C ASN A 163 1.53 24.27 9.29
N GLY A 164 0.79 25.13 9.97
CA GLY A 164 1.31 26.31 10.67
C GLY A 164 1.44 27.56 9.80
N THR A 165 1.11 27.47 8.49
CA THR A 165 0.82 28.61 7.60
C THR A 165 -0.67 28.92 7.61
N ASN A 166 -1.11 30.03 6.97
CA ASN A 166 -2.54 30.30 6.90
C ASN A 166 -3.23 29.53 5.78
N TYR A 167 -2.55 29.39 4.62
CA TYR A 167 -3.11 28.81 3.42
C TYR A 167 -2.15 27.83 2.78
N ALA A 168 -2.69 26.93 1.95
CA ALA A 168 -1.99 26.05 1.05
C ALA A 168 -2.84 25.81 -0.19
N TRP A 169 -2.23 25.50 -1.32
CA TRP A 169 -2.97 25.10 -2.53
C TRP A 169 -3.49 23.69 -2.40
N ALA A 170 -4.79 23.51 -2.52
CA ALA A 170 -5.45 22.22 -2.39
C ALA A 170 -6.16 21.80 -3.67
N VAL A 171 -5.87 20.61 -4.13
CA VAL A 171 -6.51 20.00 -5.30
C VAL A 171 -7.15 18.68 -4.89
N TYR A 172 -8.41 18.50 -5.24
CA TYR A 172 -9.20 17.28 -5.07
C TYR A 172 -9.46 16.68 -6.43
N TYR A 173 -9.25 15.39 -6.59
CA TYR A 173 -9.37 14.78 -7.91
C TYR A 173 -9.96 13.37 -7.87
N ALA A 174 -10.58 12.99 -8.99
CA ALA A 174 -11.03 11.64 -9.25
C ALA A 174 -10.45 11.19 -10.60
N LEU A 175 -9.58 10.20 -10.58
CA LEU A 175 -9.05 9.58 -11.79
C LEU A 175 -10.06 8.58 -12.33
N ASP A 176 -10.41 8.72 -13.59
CA ASP A 176 -11.28 7.78 -14.31
C ASP A 176 -10.90 7.78 -15.79
N LYS A 177 -10.49 6.64 -16.28
CA LYS A 177 -9.99 6.48 -17.64
C LYS A 177 -11.02 6.87 -18.72
N GLY A 178 -12.33 6.66 -18.44
CA GLY A 178 -13.34 6.84 -19.47
C GLY A 178 -12.99 6.04 -20.73
N GLU A 179 -12.97 6.72 -21.88
CA GLU A 179 -12.57 6.17 -23.18
C GLU A 179 -11.11 6.49 -23.55
N TYR A 180 -10.37 7.15 -22.67
CA TYR A 180 -8.98 7.53 -22.92
C TYR A 180 -8.09 6.29 -23.07
N LYS A 181 -7.22 6.30 -24.06
CA LYS A 181 -6.38 5.16 -24.44
C LYS A 181 -5.31 4.84 -23.38
N TYR A 182 -4.76 5.88 -22.73
CA TYR A 182 -3.67 5.77 -21.77
C TYR A 182 -4.17 5.82 -20.34
N ASP A 183 -3.28 5.90 -19.36
CA ASP A 183 -3.63 6.04 -17.97
C ASP A 183 -4.31 7.38 -17.69
N PRO A 184 -5.39 7.41 -16.90
CA PRO A 184 -6.07 8.64 -16.55
C PRO A 184 -5.15 9.57 -15.76
N TYR A 185 -5.33 10.88 -15.95
CA TYR A 185 -4.55 11.88 -15.25
C TYR A 185 -5.31 13.18 -15.00
N VAL A 186 -4.86 13.87 -13.96
CA VAL A 186 -5.12 15.29 -13.72
C VAL A 186 -3.82 15.97 -13.35
N GLY A 187 -3.72 17.27 -13.59
CA GLY A 187 -2.55 18.03 -13.21
C GLY A 187 -2.87 19.50 -12.95
N TRP A 188 -1.95 20.18 -12.33
CA TRP A 188 -1.98 21.60 -12.08
C TRP A 188 -0.54 22.14 -12.06
N GLY A 189 -0.38 23.38 -12.38
CA GLY A 189 0.94 23.97 -12.51
C GLY A 189 0.91 25.47 -12.66
N VAL A 190 2.09 26.03 -12.77
CA VAL A 190 2.33 27.46 -12.98
C VAL A 190 3.36 27.65 -14.08
N THR A 191 3.10 28.61 -14.96
CA THR A 191 4.09 29.09 -15.95
C THR A 191 5.07 30.02 -15.25
N LEU A 192 6.33 29.97 -15.64
CA LEU A 192 7.40 30.83 -15.12
C LEU A 192 7.80 31.88 -16.15
N ASP A 193 8.28 33.02 -15.69
CA ASP A 193 8.75 34.09 -16.52
C ASP A 193 10.05 33.66 -17.22
N THR A 194 10.02 33.57 -18.56
CA THR A 194 11.16 33.15 -19.39
C THR A 194 12.26 34.20 -19.49
N ASP A 195 12.03 35.42 -19.04
CA ASP A 195 13.03 36.49 -19.01
C ASP A 195 13.91 36.41 -17.71
N VAL A 196 13.58 35.49 -16.80
CA VAL A 196 14.34 35.26 -15.56
C VAL A 196 15.44 34.21 -15.81
N ASP A 197 16.64 34.49 -15.32
CA ASP A 197 17.75 33.53 -15.32
C ASP A 197 17.63 32.53 -14.20
N TYR A 198 17.27 31.29 -14.51
CA TYR A 198 17.13 30.17 -13.56
C TYR A 198 18.42 29.36 -13.42
N THR A 199 19.52 29.65 -14.06
CA THR A 199 20.77 28.84 -14.04
C THR A 199 21.44 28.74 -12.69
N LYS A 200 21.16 29.68 -11.77
CA LYS A 200 21.69 29.66 -10.40
C LYS A 200 20.98 28.66 -9.48
N TYR A 201 19.79 28.19 -9.86
CA TYR A 201 19.03 27.24 -9.07
C TYR A 201 19.40 25.81 -9.44
N GLY A 202 19.52 24.96 -8.45
CA GLY A 202 19.90 23.55 -8.60
C GLY A 202 18.74 22.58 -8.39
N GLY A 203 17.57 23.08 -7.99
CA GLY A 203 16.42 22.20 -7.72
C GLY A 203 15.15 22.92 -7.32
N LEU A 204 14.13 22.10 -7.05
CA LEU A 204 12.81 22.49 -6.62
C LEU A 204 12.57 21.93 -5.21
N THR A 205 12.03 22.74 -4.31
CA THR A 205 11.52 22.29 -3.02
C THR A 205 10.11 22.78 -2.79
N TYR A 206 9.31 21.97 -2.10
CA TYR A 206 7.96 22.32 -1.67
C TYR A 206 7.52 21.40 -0.54
N TRP A 207 6.52 21.83 0.20
CA TRP A 207 5.84 20.97 1.18
C TRP A 207 4.56 20.40 0.57
N TYR A 208 4.25 19.14 0.92
CA TYR A 208 3.03 18.51 0.41
C TYR A 208 2.41 17.55 1.41
N LYS A 209 1.08 17.31 1.24
CA LYS A 209 0.30 16.33 1.97
C LYS A 209 -0.76 15.77 1.04
N GLY A 210 -0.84 14.45 0.86
CA GLY A 210 -1.85 13.82 0.02
C GLY A 210 -1.33 12.69 -0.86
N GLY A 211 -1.96 12.53 -2.03
CA GLY A 211 -1.71 11.44 -2.96
C GLY A 211 -0.33 11.42 -3.60
N ALA A 212 0.08 10.25 -4.09
CA ALA A 212 1.23 10.13 -4.95
C ALA A 212 1.03 10.94 -6.23
N HIS A 213 2.09 11.64 -6.65
CA HIS A 213 2.05 12.55 -7.79
C HIS A 213 3.39 12.60 -8.53
N ILE A 214 3.38 13.17 -9.68
CA ILE A 214 4.56 13.43 -10.52
C ILE A 214 4.84 14.91 -10.47
N VAL A 215 6.08 15.29 -10.15
CA VAL A 215 6.56 16.65 -10.33
C VAL A 215 7.19 16.74 -11.70
N ARG A 216 6.85 17.76 -12.45
CA ARG A 216 7.33 18.02 -13.79
C ARG A 216 7.95 19.41 -13.82
N VAL A 217 9.18 19.50 -14.33
CA VAL A 217 9.83 20.78 -14.62
C VAL A 217 10.04 20.83 -16.15
N GLU A 218 9.27 21.68 -16.78
CA GLU A 218 9.21 21.76 -18.23
C GLU A 218 10.24 22.77 -18.75
N THR A 219 10.92 22.41 -19.83
CA THR A 219 11.85 23.30 -20.54
C THR A 219 11.41 23.49 -21.99
N SER A 220 11.72 24.63 -22.59
CA SER A 220 11.42 24.92 -24.00
C SER A 220 12.13 23.98 -24.98
N ASP A 221 13.15 23.24 -24.51
CA ASP A 221 13.90 22.30 -25.35
C ASP A 221 13.12 21.00 -25.61
N VAL A 222 12.17 20.66 -24.74
CA VAL A 222 11.32 19.47 -24.89
C VAL A 222 10.02 19.82 -25.60
N THR A 223 9.90 19.42 -26.87
CA THR A 223 8.75 19.77 -27.71
C THR A 223 7.71 18.65 -27.89
N ASN A 224 7.94 17.48 -27.28
CA ASN A 224 7.12 16.29 -27.47
C ASN A 224 6.36 15.85 -26.20
N TYR A 225 6.27 16.70 -25.17
CA TYR A 225 5.63 16.49 -23.88
C TYR A 225 6.27 15.40 -23.00
N ASP A 226 7.34 14.73 -23.41
CA ASP A 226 8.12 13.82 -22.60
C ASP A 226 9.11 14.64 -21.73
N VAL A 227 8.54 15.41 -20.82
CA VAL A 227 9.26 16.41 -20.02
C VAL A 227 10.01 15.76 -18.86
N HIS A 228 10.99 16.48 -18.32
CA HIS A 228 11.74 16.05 -17.16
C HIS A 228 10.86 16.01 -15.92
N MET A 229 10.90 14.90 -15.20
CA MET A 229 9.99 14.67 -14.10
C MET A 229 10.59 13.80 -12.99
N MET A 230 9.91 13.78 -11.83
CA MET A 230 10.17 12.86 -10.73
C MET A 230 8.85 12.37 -10.13
N ASN A 231 8.78 11.07 -9.79
CA ASN A 231 7.65 10.49 -9.09
C ASN A 231 7.77 10.73 -7.60
N MET A 232 6.73 11.29 -6.99
CA MET A 232 6.61 11.55 -5.56
C MET A 232 5.63 10.57 -4.93
N LYS A 233 5.96 10.11 -3.72
CA LYS A 233 5.09 9.20 -2.96
C LYS A 233 3.94 9.95 -2.32
N ALA A 234 2.85 9.22 -2.02
CA ALA A 234 1.82 9.75 -1.16
C ALA A 234 2.39 9.99 0.25
N SER A 235 1.97 11.10 0.86
CA SER A 235 2.21 11.36 2.28
C SER A 235 0.93 11.87 2.92
N ARG A 236 0.53 11.29 4.04
CA ARG A 236 -0.64 11.73 4.81
C ARG A 236 -0.30 12.82 5.82
N THR A 237 0.98 13.11 5.99
CA THR A 237 1.50 14.22 6.78
C THR A 237 2.23 15.22 5.90
N TRP A 238 2.36 16.46 6.35
CA TRP A 238 3.14 17.45 5.62
C TRP A 238 4.60 17.02 5.54
N THR A 239 5.09 16.88 4.32
CA THR A 239 6.43 16.36 4.00
C THR A 239 7.12 17.32 3.05
N LYS A 240 8.37 17.64 3.33
CA LYS A 240 9.20 18.45 2.43
C LYS A 240 9.68 17.57 1.26
N ALA A 241 9.43 18.03 0.04
CA ALA A 241 10.06 17.52 -1.17
C ALA A 241 11.35 18.29 -1.45
N VAL A 242 12.43 17.58 -1.77
CA VAL A 242 13.71 18.16 -2.20
C VAL A 242 14.15 17.45 -3.47
N ILE A 243 14.08 18.12 -4.59
CA ILE A 243 14.31 17.59 -5.94
C ILE A 243 15.45 18.36 -6.58
N ARG A 244 16.57 17.68 -6.83
CA ARG A 244 17.67 18.27 -7.59
C ARG A 244 17.35 18.16 -9.08
N PHE A 245 17.64 19.17 -9.84
CA PHE A 245 17.41 19.14 -11.29
C PHE A 245 18.15 17.99 -11.99
N LYS A 246 19.32 17.61 -11.48
CA LYS A 246 20.09 16.46 -11.99
C LYS A 246 19.43 15.10 -11.74
N ASP A 247 18.44 15.02 -10.84
CA ASP A 247 17.70 13.80 -10.54
C ASP A 247 16.41 13.68 -11.37
N LEU A 248 16.05 14.71 -12.12
CA LEU A 248 14.92 14.69 -13.05
C LEU A 248 15.27 13.89 -14.30
N ALA A 249 14.32 13.14 -14.82
CA ALA A 249 14.48 12.35 -16.04
C ALA A 249 13.21 12.37 -16.89
N GLN A 250 13.39 12.20 -18.21
CA GLN A 250 12.30 11.92 -19.15
C GLN A 250 11.84 10.45 -19.00
N GLU A 251 10.57 10.16 -19.29
CA GLU A 251 10.08 8.77 -19.34
C GLU A 251 10.62 7.98 -20.55
N GLY A 252 11.09 8.66 -21.58
CA GLY A 252 11.70 8.07 -22.77
C GLY A 252 10.72 7.68 -23.88
N TRP A 253 9.40 7.86 -23.69
CA TRP A 253 8.42 7.53 -24.72
C TRP A 253 8.41 8.50 -25.91
N GLY A 254 8.96 9.71 -25.74
CA GLY A 254 9.14 10.71 -26.80
C GLY A 254 10.22 10.34 -27.82
N GLY A 255 11.05 9.33 -27.51
CA GLY A 255 12.06 8.79 -28.43
C GLY A 255 13.28 9.72 -28.67
N VAL A 256 13.36 10.85 -28.00
CA VAL A 256 14.49 11.80 -28.03
C VAL A 256 14.82 12.16 -26.57
N GLU A 257 16.04 11.87 -26.16
CA GLU A 257 16.56 12.30 -24.87
C GLU A 257 17.08 13.72 -24.99
N VAL A 258 16.61 14.62 -24.13
CA VAL A 258 17.00 16.03 -24.05
C VAL A 258 17.65 16.27 -22.70
N ALA A 259 18.85 16.86 -22.68
CA ALA A 259 19.47 17.23 -21.41
C ALA A 259 18.65 18.33 -20.70
N PHE A 260 18.50 18.25 -19.39
CA PHE A 260 17.84 19.31 -18.64
C PHE A 260 18.73 20.57 -18.59
N ASP A 261 18.19 21.69 -19.05
CA ASP A 261 18.86 22.99 -18.96
C ASP A 261 18.00 23.97 -18.14
N PRO A 262 18.43 24.37 -16.93
CA PRO A 262 17.69 25.32 -16.12
C PRO A 262 17.52 26.72 -16.78
N ALA A 263 18.33 27.08 -17.73
CA ALA A 263 18.16 28.36 -18.48
C ALA A 263 16.84 28.37 -19.28
N HIS A 264 16.29 27.22 -19.59
CA HIS A 264 15.13 27.07 -20.45
C HIS A 264 13.86 26.60 -19.72
N ILE A 265 13.82 26.72 -18.40
CA ILE A 265 12.61 26.35 -17.61
C ILE A 265 11.46 27.29 -18.02
N THR A 266 10.29 26.68 -18.27
CA THR A 266 9.07 27.38 -18.64
C THR A 266 7.93 27.15 -17.66
N ASN A 267 7.82 25.94 -17.09
CA ASN A 267 6.72 25.56 -16.19
C ASN A 267 7.17 24.65 -15.08
N ILE A 268 6.48 24.74 -13.96
CA ILE A 268 6.45 23.71 -12.91
C ILE A 268 5.03 23.16 -12.83
N SER A 269 4.88 21.84 -12.88
CA SER A 269 3.57 21.22 -12.74
C SER A 269 3.60 19.95 -11.88
N PHE A 270 2.44 19.62 -11.32
CA PHE A 270 2.18 18.45 -10.51
C PHE A 270 1.09 17.64 -11.20
N GLN A 271 1.27 16.32 -11.32
CA GLN A 271 0.33 15.46 -12.02
C GLN A 271 0.00 14.22 -11.18
N ALA A 272 -1.27 13.97 -10.93
CA ALA A 272 -1.74 12.67 -10.47
C ALA A 272 -2.11 11.81 -11.68
N LYS A 273 -1.61 10.56 -11.72
CA LYS A 273 -1.79 9.63 -12.84
C LYS A 273 -1.92 8.20 -12.31
N GLY A 274 -2.60 7.33 -13.05
CA GLY A 274 -2.64 5.90 -12.78
C GLY A 274 -4.05 5.35 -12.62
N ASP A 275 -4.26 4.38 -11.73
CA ASP A 275 -5.53 3.68 -11.58
C ASP A 275 -6.67 4.59 -11.11
N LYS A 276 -7.92 4.13 -11.34
CA LYS A 276 -9.13 4.82 -10.87
C LYS A 276 -9.10 5.01 -9.36
N LYS A 277 -9.12 6.26 -8.92
CA LYS A 277 -9.13 6.64 -7.50
C LYS A 277 -9.70 8.03 -7.28
N VAL A 278 -10.13 8.30 -6.06
CA VAL A 278 -10.43 9.64 -5.57
C VAL A 278 -9.41 9.98 -4.49
N ASP A 279 -8.75 11.13 -4.60
CA ASP A 279 -7.70 11.55 -3.67
C ASP A 279 -7.57 13.08 -3.67
N SER A 280 -6.63 13.60 -2.89
CA SER A 280 -6.29 15.02 -2.85
C SER A 280 -4.79 15.21 -2.75
N LEU A 281 -4.31 16.40 -3.14
CA LEU A 281 -2.96 16.85 -2.87
C LEU A 281 -2.99 18.31 -2.45
N LEU A 282 -2.34 18.60 -1.33
CA LEU A 282 -2.07 19.94 -0.85
C LEU A 282 -0.59 20.22 -1.05
N ILE A 283 -0.27 21.42 -1.54
CA ILE A 283 1.11 21.88 -1.67
C ILE A 283 1.26 23.26 -1.05
N ASP A 284 2.49 23.55 -0.59
CA ASP A 284 2.80 24.80 0.06
C ASP A 284 4.30 25.13 -0.09
N ASN A 285 4.67 26.41 0.03
CA ASN A 285 6.04 26.88 0.02
C ASN A 285 6.87 26.32 -1.15
N VAL A 286 6.48 26.66 -2.38
CA VAL A 286 7.14 26.21 -3.61
C VAL A 286 8.32 27.12 -3.94
N TYR A 287 9.54 26.56 -3.93
CA TYR A 287 10.78 27.30 -4.21
C TYR A 287 11.59 26.67 -5.35
N LEU A 288 12.18 27.51 -6.19
CA LEU A 288 13.41 27.17 -6.91
C LEU A 288 14.60 27.47 -6.01
N GLN A 289 15.30 26.44 -5.56
CA GLN A 289 16.32 26.54 -4.53
C GLN A 289 17.71 26.68 -5.15
N ASP A 290 18.56 27.52 -4.54
CA ASP A 290 19.97 27.67 -4.95
C ASP A 290 20.69 26.32 -4.91
N THR A 291 21.62 26.06 -5.83
CA THR A 291 22.29 24.77 -5.99
C THR A 291 22.92 24.27 -4.68
N SER A 292 23.58 25.15 -3.93
CA SER A 292 24.20 24.80 -2.65
C SER A 292 23.19 24.44 -1.57
N GLU A 293 22.04 25.12 -1.55
CA GLU A 293 21.00 24.89 -0.54
C GLU A 293 20.24 23.58 -0.83
N VAL A 294 19.89 23.30 -2.11
CA VAL A 294 19.21 22.04 -2.43
C VAL A 294 20.10 20.81 -2.19
N GLU A 295 21.40 20.91 -2.45
CA GLU A 295 22.35 19.83 -2.15
C GLU A 295 22.49 19.62 -0.65
N LYS A 296 22.52 20.70 0.13
CA LYS A 296 22.54 20.64 1.61
C LYS A 296 21.24 20.05 2.16
N ASP A 297 20.08 20.53 1.72
CA ASP A 297 18.79 20.02 2.16
C ASP A 297 18.65 18.51 1.82
N LYS A 298 19.13 18.11 0.63
CA LYS A 298 19.13 16.71 0.23
C LYS A 298 20.04 15.87 1.14
N ALA A 299 21.24 16.35 1.43
CA ALA A 299 22.18 15.68 2.34
C ALA A 299 21.60 15.60 3.78
N ASP A 300 20.98 16.68 4.27
CA ASP A 300 20.35 16.70 5.59
C ASP A 300 19.16 15.70 5.70
N MET A 301 18.47 15.45 4.58
CA MET A 301 17.44 14.39 4.51
C MET A 301 18.04 12.98 4.48
N GLU A 302 19.23 12.81 3.91
CA GLU A 302 19.94 11.53 3.83
C GLU A 302 20.62 11.13 5.15
N ILE A 303 20.96 12.10 6.04
CA ILE A 303 21.72 11.88 7.28
C ILE A 303 20.81 11.66 8.51
N LYS A 304 19.56 12.08 8.45
CA LYS A 304 18.65 11.86 9.59
C LYS A 304 18.12 10.43 9.57
N ASP A 305 18.43 9.68 10.63
CA ASP A 305 17.50 8.62 11.04
C ASP A 305 16.08 9.23 10.95
N PRO A 306 15.15 8.58 10.23
CA PRO A 306 13.83 9.16 10.05
C PRO A 306 13.23 9.44 11.43
N VAL A 307 13.19 10.72 11.80
CA VAL A 307 12.35 11.15 12.92
C VAL A 307 10.95 10.83 12.46
N ILE A 308 10.35 9.81 13.04
CA ILE A 308 8.94 9.50 12.82
C ILE A 308 8.22 10.80 13.20
N PRO A 309 7.50 11.46 12.26
CA PRO A 309 6.70 12.63 12.64
C PRO A 309 5.81 12.19 13.81
N GLU A 310 5.62 13.06 14.78
CA GLU A 310 4.67 12.82 15.85
C GLU A 310 3.29 12.65 15.19
N VAL A 311 2.90 11.38 14.98
CA VAL A 311 1.70 11.02 14.24
C VAL A 311 0.53 11.17 15.21
N ASN A 312 -0.01 12.38 15.30
CA ASN A 312 -1.20 12.63 16.11
C ASN A 312 -2.46 12.29 15.29
N ILE A 313 -2.79 11.00 15.23
CA ILE A 313 -3.98 10.51 14.51
C ILE A 313 -5.22 10.55 15.40
N GLY A 314 -5.06 10.90 16.68
CA GLY A 314 -6.09 10.83 17.69
C GLY A 314 -6.20 9.45 18.36
N ASP A 315 -6.94 9.41 19.44
CA ASP A 315 -7.15 8.21 20.25
C ASP A 315 -8.36 7.41 19.77
N ILE A 316 -8.29 6.10 19.91
CA ILE A 316 -9.44 5.23 19.67
C ILE A 316 -10.25 5.14 20.97
N THR A 317 -11.53 5.52 20.91
CA THR A 317 -12.45 5.36 22.03
C THR A 317 -13.29 4.10 21.85
N ILE A 318 -12.78 2.96 22.32
CA ILE A 318 -13.47 1.66 22.22
C ILE A 318 -14.53 1.55 23.32
N SER A 319 -15.80 1.42 22.92
CA SER A 319 -16.92 1.35 23.87
C SER A 319 -17.14 -0.05 24.45
N ASN A 320 -16.86 -1.12 23.70
CA ASN A 320 -16.98 -2.48 24.20
C ASN A 320 -15.74 -2.86 25.03
N PRO A 321 -15.89 -3.21 26.33
CA PRO A 321 -14.76 -3.53 27.21
C PRO A 321 -13.96 -4.76 26.76
N LEU A 322 -14.59 -5.76 26.13
CA LEU A 322 -13.89 -6.95 25.64
C LEU A 322 -13.03 -6.60 24.44
N GLN A 323 -13.58 -5.83 23.51
CA GLN A 323 -12.85 -5.32 22.36
C GLN A 323 -11.67 -4.42 22.79
N ALA A 324 -11.85 -3.56 23.79
CA ALA A 324 -10.77 -2.73 24.33
C ALA A 324 -9.64 -3.56 24.98
N LYS A 325 -9.98 -4.62 25.71
CA LYS A 325 -8.99 -5.54 26.30
C LYS A 325 -8.18 -6.30 25.26
N ALA A 326 -8.77 -6.59 24.10
CA ALA A 326 -8.09 -7.31 23.03
C ALA A 326 -6.79 -6.62 22.58
N MET A 327 -6.74 -5.30 22.57
CA MET A 327 -5.52 -4.51 22.23
C MET A 327 -4.34 -4.87 23.14
N LYS A 328 -4.59 -5.13 24.41
CA LYS A 328 -3.58 -5.57 25.37
C LYS A 328 -3.22 -7.04 25.21
N TYR A 329 -4.22 -7.90 25.01
CA TYR A 329 -4.04 -9.35 24.96
C TYR A 329 -3.33 -9.81 23.68
N LEU A 330 -3.55 -9.13 22.53
CA LEU A 330 -3.04 -9.54 21.24
C LEU A 330 -1.67 -8.94 20.88
N ASN A 331 -0.98 -8.30 21.83
CA ASN A 331 0.36 -7.75 21.59
C ASN A 331 1.46 -8.75 21.95
N LYS A 332 2.63 -8.62 21.30
CA LYS A 332 3.80 -9.49 21.47
C LYS A 332 3.44 -10.97 21.26
N GLY A 333 2.67 -11.22 20.20
CA GLY A 333 2.19 -12.55 19.84
C GLY A 333 3.13 -13.31 18.92
N ILE A 334 2.89 -14.61 18.80
CA ILE A 334 3.55 -15.51 17.87
C ILE A 334 2.55 -16.48 17.23
N ASN A 335 2.80 -16.83 15.97
CA ASN A 335 2.07 -17.87 15.26
C ASN A 335 2.74 -19.23 15.44
N ILE A 336 1.98 -20.28 15.70
CA ILE A 336 2.43 -21.68 15.61
C ILE A 336 2.37 -22.07 14.14
N THR A 337 3.51 -22.24 13.50
CA THR A 337 3.64 -22.42 12.05
C THR A 337 4.17 -23.77 11.66
N ASN A 338 3.97 -24.16 10.39
CA ASN A 338 4.38 -25.43 9.79
C ASN A 338 3.76 -26.63 10.49
N TRP A 339 2.47 -26.62 10.74
CA TRP A 339 1.74 -27.72 11.35
C TRP A 339 0.30 -27.87 10.84
N LEU A 340 -0.71 -27.29 11.53
CA LEU A 340 -2.12 -27.55 11.26
C LEU A 340 -2.70 -26.69 10.15
N GLU A 341 -1.94 -25.72 9.66
CA GLU A 341 -2.22 -24.92 8.48
C GLU A 341 -1.69 -25.57 7.19
N GLU A 342 -0.87 -26.64 7.31
CA GLU A 342 -0.32 -27.32 6.15
C GLU A 342 -1.36 -28.26 5.51
N ASP A 343 -1.33 -28.32 4.15
CA ASP A 343 -2.28 -29.08 3.32
C ASP A 343 -2.50 -30.53 3.81
N GLY A 344 -3.75 -30.84 4.17
CA GLY A 344 -4.16 -32.16 4.61
C GLY A 344 -3.61 -32.60 5.95
N THR A 345 -2.97 -31.70 6.71
CA THR A 345 -2.47 -32.00 8.05
C THR A 345 -3.57 -31.79 9.06
N ILE A 346 -3.89 -32.83 9.83
CA ILE A 346 -4.82 -32.78 10.97
C ILE A 346 -4.16 -33.38 12.20
N PHE A 347 -4.55 -32.91 13.39
CA PHE A 347 -4.18 -33.54 14.63
C PHE A 347 -4.83 -34.93 14.76
N LYS A 348 -4.04 -35.92 15.20
CA LYS A 348 -4.46 -37.31 15.40
C LYS A 348 -3.90 -37.88 16.72
N GLY A 349 -3.96 -37.07 17.78
CA GLY A 349 -3.49 -37.47 19.10
C GLY A 349 -2.00 -37.29 19.36
N GLU A 350 -1.19 -36.89 18.36
CA GLU A 350 0.25 -36.60 18.52
C GLU A 350 0.53 -35.11 18.32
N PHE A 351 1.10 -34.47 19.33
CA PHE A 351 1.47 -33.06 19.32
C PHE A 351 2.83 -32.85 18.68
N LYS A 352 2.90 -32.07 17.59
CA LYS A 352 4.16 -31.53 17.06
C LYS A 352 4.74 -30.49 18.02
N PHE A 353 3.86 -29.66 18.57
CA PHE A 353 4.17 -28.68 19.61
C PHE A 353 3.35 -28.99 20.85
N ASN A 354 3.94 -28.87 22.02
CA ASN A 354 3.35 -29.29 23.29
C ASN A 354 3.42 -28.19 24.36
N GLU A 355 3.06 -28.53 25.58
CA GLU A 355 3.03 -27.60 26.70
C GLU A 355 4.39 -26.94 26.98
N ASP A 356 5.51 -27.68 26.82
CA ASP A 356 6.86 -27.15 27.03
C ASP A 356 7.20 -26.06 26.00
N ASP A 357 6.69 -26.17 24.78
CA ASP A 357 6.82 -25.13 23.75
C ASP A 357 6.08 -23.85 24.12
N VAL A 358 4.82 -23.98 24.58
CA VAL A 358 4.02 -22.84 25.06
C VAL A 358 4.68 -22.17 26.26
N LYS A 359 5.21 -22.99 27.19
CA LYS A 359 5.98 -22.51 28.34
C LYS A 359 7.22 -21.76 27.91
N LEU A 360 7.97 -22.29 26.95
CA LEU A 360 9.18 -21.65 26.40
C LEU A 360 8.85 -20.26 25.82
N MET A 361 7.75 -20.14 25.08
CA MET A 361 7.32 -18.86 24.51
C MET A 361 6.97 -17.86 25.65
N ALA A 362 6.19 -18.29 26.63
CA ALA A 362 5.81 -17.47 27.77
C ALA A 362 7.03 -17.01 28.59
N ASP A 363 7.98 -17.93 28.87
CA ASP A 363 9.23 -17.64 29.60
C ASP A 363 10.11 -16.62 28.86
N ASN A 364 9.96 -16.50 27.55
CA ASN A 364 10.66 -15.51 26.72
C ASN A 364 9.85 -14.23 26.47
N GLY A 365 8.72 -14.04 27.17
CA GLY A 365 7.97 -12.79 27.13
C GLY A 365 6.90 -12.71 26.03
N ILE A 366 6.63 -13.79 25.30
CA ILE A 366 5.49 -13.86 24.38
C ILE A 366 4.19 -13.84 25.17
N LYS A 367 3.22 -13.03 24.74
CA LYS A 367 1.96 -12.79 25.45
C LYS A 367 0.71 -13.33 24.74
N SER A 368 0.83 -13.65 23.46
CA SER A 368 -0.28 -14.15 22.64
C SER A 368 0.18 -15.29 21.74
N LEU A 369 -0.63 -16.31 21.60
CA LEU A 369 -0.40 -17.43 20.72
C LEU A 369 -1.55 -17.49 19.69
N ARG A 370 -1.22 -17.41 18.40
CA ARG A 370 -2.16 -17.69 17.31
C ARG A 370 -1.88 -19.09 16.78
N LEU A 371 -2.92 -19.92 16.72
CA LEU A 371 -2.85 -21.27 16.18
C LEU A 371 -3.56 -21.31 14.83
N PRO A 372 -2.80 -21.23 13.72
CA PRO A 372 -3.33 -21.50 12.40
C PRO A 372 -3.75 -22.97 12.28
N ILE A 373 -5.01 -23.21 11.93
CA ILE A 373 -5.58 -24.55 11.82
C ILE A 373 -6.66 -24.59 10.74
N ASP A 374 -6.60 -25.57 9.84
CA ASP A 374 -7.66 -25.83 8.88
C ASP A 374 -8.83 -26.55 9.55
N LEU A 375 -9.77 -25.76 10.09
CA LEU A 375 -10.89 -26.25 10.88
C LEU A 375 -11.84 -27.15 10.08
N ASP A 376 -11.99 -26.97 8.77
CA ASP A 376 -12.93 -27.75 7.97
C ASP A 376 -12.45 -29.19 7.68
N GLN A 377 -11.14 -29.45 7.86
CA GLN A 377 -10.59 -30.81 7.79
C GLN A 377 -11.19 -31.75 8.84
N TYR A 378 -11.66 -31.19 9.95
CA TYR A 378 -12.34 -31.96 11.01
C TYR A 378 -13.83 -32.17 10.76
N ALA A 379 -14.41 -31.57 9.70
CA ALA A 379 -15.76 -31.86 9.21
C ALA A 379 -15.74 -33.09 8.33
N THR A 380 -16.05 -34.29 8.90
CA THR A 380 -15.85 -35.61 8.28
C THR A 380 -16.68 -35.84 7.01
N ASN A 381 -17.68 -35.03 6.74
CA ASN A 381 -18.55 -35.12 5.57
C ASN A 381 -18.66 -33.82 4.77
N ARG A 382 -17.67 -32.92 4.87
CA ARG A 382 -17.68 -31.57 4.26
C ARG A 382 -18.03 -31.57 2.76
N ASP A 383 -17.46 -32.49 1.98
CA ASP A 383 -17.71 -32.58 0.55
C ASP A 383 -19.16 -32.94 0.22
N LYS A 384 -19.75 -33.83 1.03
CA LYS A 384 -21.17 -34.19 0.90
C LYS A 384 -22.07 -33.01 1.26
N PHE A 385 -21.72 -32.28 2.29
CA PHE A 385 -22.45 -31.08 2.71
C PHE A 385 -22.43 -30.01 1.61
N VAL A 386 -21.25 -29.71 1.04
CA VAL A 386 -21.12 -28.74 -0.05
C VAL A 386 -21.82 -29.20 -1.32
N ALA A 387 -21.81 -30.50 -1.64
CA ALA A 387 -22.49 -31.06 -2.78
C ALA A 387 -24.02 -31.16 -2.62
N ASP A 388 -24.54 -31.07 -1.40
CA ASP A 388 -25.98 -31.21 -1.15
C ASP A 388 -26.77 -30.06 -1.76
N THR A 389 -27.71 -30.39 -2.64
CA THR A 389 -28.64 -29.44 -3.28
C THR A 389 -29.96 -29.30 -2.52
N THR A 390 -30.24 -30.20 -1.58
CA THR A 390 -31.48 -30.25 -0.80
C THR A 390 -31.37 -29.45 0.52
N GLY A 391 -30.14 -29.21 0.99
CA GLY A 391 -29.87 -28.53 2.27
C GLY A 391 -30.25 -29.35 3.49
N THR A 392 -30.35 -30.69 3.35
CA THR A 392 -30.76 -31.60 4.41
C THR A 392 -29.60 -32.27 5.14
N ILE A 393 -28.38 -32.24 4.57
CA ILE A 393 -27.19 -32.82 5.18
C ILE A 393 -26.66 -31.85 6.24
N ALA A 394 -26.52 -32.33 7.49
CA ALA A 394 -25.80 -31.64 8.54
C ALA A 394 -24.32 -32.05 8.51
N LEU A 395 -23.42 -31.15 8.96
CA LEU A 395 -22.01 -31.50 9.19
C LEU A 395 -21.87 -32.47 10.34
N THR A 396 -20.89 -33.34 10.22
CA THR A 396 -20.43 -34.25 11.28
C THR A 396 -18.96 -34.02 11.52
N TYR A 397 -18.50 -34.08 12.76
CA TYR A 397 -17.17 -33.64 13.15
C TYR A 397 -16.38 -34.77 13.82
N ASP A 398 -15.07 -34.67 13.72
CA ASP A 398 -14.09 -35.43 14.51
C ASP A 398 -13.72 -34.60 15.76
N ASP A 399 -14.68 -34.59 16.73
CA ASP A 399 -14.56 -33.77 17.92
C ASP A 399 -13.40 -34.21 18.84
N GLU A 400 -13.05 -35.49 18.82
CA GLU A 400 -11.96 -36.05 19.61
C GLU A 400 -10.63 -35.40 19.22
N ASN A 401 -10.37 -35.30 17.94
CA ASN A 401 -9.13 -34.70 17.41
C ASN A 401 -9.21 -33.15 17.38
N LEU A 402 -10.33 -32.57 16.97
CA LEU A 402 -10.50 -31.12 16.90
C LEU A 402 -10.34 -30.49 18.28
N PHE A 403 -11.15 -30.90 19.24
CA PHE A 403 -11.10 -30.33 20.58
C PHE A 403 -9.93 -30.87 21.40
N GLY A 404 -9.41 -32.04 21.06
CA GLY A 404 -8.18 -32.58 21.68
C GLY A 404 -6.99 -31.62 21.49
N VAL A 405 -6.84 -31.00 20.35
CA VAL A 405 -5.77 -30.02 20.13
C VAL A 405 -6.15 -28.62 20.62
N LEU A 406 -7.37 -28.14 20.34
CA LEU A 406 -7.77 -26.78 20.70
C LEU A 406 -7.83 -26.60 22.23
N ASP A 407 -8.42 -27.54 22.96
CA ASP A 407 -8.52 -27.49 24.43
C ASP A 407 -7.14 -27.57 25.10
N ALA A 408 -6.23 -28.38 24.56
CA ALA A 408 -4.86 -28.43 25.06
C ALA A 408 -4.17 -27.08 25.00
N PHE A 409 -4.24 -26.39 23.83
CA PHE A 409 -3.65 -25.05 23.68
C PHE A 409 -4.40 -23.99 24.51
N ASP A 410 -5.72 -24.08 24.65
CA ASP A 410 -6.47 -23.20 25.54
C ASP A 410 -6.01 -23.37 27.00
N GLU A 411 -5.85 -24.60 27.48
CA GLU A 411 -5.36 -24.91 28.84
C GLU A 411 -3.91 -24.41 29.03
N TRP A 412 -3.01 -24.72 28.11
CA TRP A 412 -1.60 -24.35 28.25
C TRP A 412 -1.40 -22.84 28.20
N THR A 413 -2.06 -22.14 27.26
CA THR A 413 -1.97 -20.68 27.17
C THR A 413 -2.56 -20.01 28.42
N ALA A 414 -3.69 -20.49 28.94
CA ALA A 414 -4.26 -20.02 30.19
C ALA A 414 -3.31 -20.24 31.38
N LYS A 415 -2.68 -21.40 31.47
CA LYS A 415 -1.74 -21.76 32.53
C LYS A 415 -0.53 -20.81 32.57
N TYR A 416 -0.02 -20.38 31.42
CA TYR A 416 1.14 -19.53 31.32
C TYR A 416 0.80 -18.03 31.09
N GLY A 417 -0.47 -17.65 31.23
CA GLY A 417 -0.92 -16.26 31.15
C GLY A 417 -0.80 -15.64 29.77
N MET A 418 -0.93 -16.46 28.73
CA MET A 418 -0.94 -16.04 27.33
C MET A 418 -2.38 -16.00 26.83
N SER A 419 -2.69 -15.09 25.91
CA SER A 419 -3.93 -15.13 25.13
C SER A 419 -3.86 -16.21 24.05
N PHE A 420 -5.03 -16.66 23.58
CA PHE A 420 -5.14 -17.70 22.59
C PHE A 420 -6.05 -17.26 21.43
N VAL A 421 -5.55 -17.40 20.19
CA VAL A 421 -6.29 -17.13 18.96
C VAL A 421 -6.44 -18.43 18.20
N ILE A 422 -7.69 -18.86 17.97
CA ILE A 422 -8.02 -19.93 17.03
C ILE A 422 -8.23 -19.28 15.68
N ASP A 423 -7.33 -19.56 14.74
CA ASP A 423 -7.35 -19.00 13.40
C ASP A 423 -7.76 -20.06 12.38
N TYR A 424 -8.89 -19.85 11.70
CA TYR A 424 -9.28 -20.70 10.59
C TYR A 424 -8.39 -20.43 9.38
N HIS A 425 -7.41 -21.32 9.17
CA HIS A 425 -6.34 -21.17 8.22
C HIS A 425 -6.45 -22.21 7.12
N GLU A 426 -7.00 -21.83 5.96
CA GLU A 426 -7.28 -22.75 4.86
C GLU A 426 -6.72 -22.20 3.54
N TYR A 427 -5.84 -22.96 2.88
CA TYR A 427 -5.26 -22.63 1.58
C TYR A 427 -5.51 -23.68 0.49
N ASP A 428 -5.59 -24.95 0.85
CA ASP A 428 -5.26 -26.05 -0.01
C ASP A 428 -6.24 -26.34 -1.11
N ASN A 429 -7.51 -26.26 -0.80
CA ASN A 429 -8.57 -26.52 -1.73
C ASN A 429 -9.13 -25.25 -2.34
N GLY A 430 -8.51 -24.09 -2.01
CA GLY A 430 -9.02 -22.77 -2.37
C GLY A 430 -10.40 -22.51 -1.75
N TYR A 431 -10.67 -23.05 -0.58
CA TYR A 431 -11.93 -22.83 0.12
C TYR A 431 -12.09 -21.38 0.56
N ASN A 432 -11.00 -20.69 0.92
CA ASN A 432 -11.05 -19.28 1.25
C ASN A 432 -11.56 -18.43 0.07
N THR A 433 -11.08 -18.69 -1.15
CA THR A 433 -11.62 -18.06 -2.37
C THR A 433 -13.07 -18.49 -2.62
N LYS A 434 -13.40 -19.77 -2.43
CA LYS A 434 -14.75 -20.30 -2.66
C LYS A 434 -15.73 -19.81 -1.61
N THR A 435 -15.31 -19.64 -0.35
CA THR A 435 -16.17 -19.17 0.74
C THR A 435 -16.82 -17.84 0.40
N ALA A 436 -16.07 -16.88 -0.10
CA ALA A 436 -16.60 -15.56 -0.43
C ALA A 436 -17.35 -15.48 -1.78
N THR A 437 -17.25 -16.51 -2.62
CA THR A 437 -17.90 -16.55 -3.95
C THR A 437 -19.03 -17.55 -4.07
N ASN A 438 -19.14 -18.51 -3.14
CA ASN A 438 -20.12 -19.58 -3.17
C ASN A 438 -20.82 -19.71 -1.82
N ALA A 439 -22.12 -19.43 -1.79
CA ALA A 439 -22.94 -19.48 -0.56
C ALA A 439 -22.91 -20.83 0.18
N LYS A 440 -22.63 -21.94 -0.50
CA LYS A 440 -22.52 -23.26 0.15
C LYS A 440 -21.25 -23.37 0.98
N TYR A 441 -20.14 -22.83 0.51
CA TYR A 441 -18.89 -22.78 1.26
C TYR A 441 -19.00 -21.79 2.42
N THR A 442 -19.62 -20.62 2.22
CA THR A 442 -19.95 -19.70 3.31
C THR A 442 -20.77 -20.37 4.40
N LYS A 443 -21.82 -21.11 3.98
CA LYS A 443 -22.66 -21.86 4.93
C LYS A 443 -21.86 -22.95 5.65
N MET A 444 -21.00 -23.68 4.96
CA MET A 444 -20.12 -24.69 5.58
C MET A 444 -19.24 -24.07 6.66
N MET A 445 -18.54 -23.00 6.33
CA MET A 445 -17.69 -22.30 7.28
C MET A 445 -18.48 -21.72 8.47
N ALA A 446 -19.66 -21.19 8.22
CA ALA A 446 -20.55 -20.71 9.28
C ALA A 446 -20.99 -21.82 10.23
N GLU A 447 -21.26 -23.03 9.74
CA GLU A 447 -21.59 -24.20 10.58
C GLU A 447 -20.36 -24.73 11.34
N VAL A 448 -19.17 -24.76 10.71
CA VAL A 448 -17.89 -25.10 11.37
C VAL A 448 -17.62 -24.15 12.53
N TRP A 449 -17.67 -22.83 12.27
CA TRP A 449 -17.50 -21.82 13.29
C TRP A 449 -18.56 -21.89 14.41
N LYS A 450 -19.81 -22.13 14.04
CA LYS A 450 -20.87 -22.30 15.03
C LYS A 450 -20.59 -23.47 15.95
N HIS A 451 -20.07 -24.60 15.42
CA HIS A 451 -19.71 -25.78 16.20
C HIS A 451 -18.56 -25.46 17.20
N VAL A 452 -17.46 -24.89 16.71
CA VAL A 452 -16.33 -24.48 17.55
C VAL A 452 -16.74 -23.41 18.57
N ALA A 453 -17.48 -22.39 18.16
CA ALA A 453 -17.92 -21.32 19.03
C ALA A 453 -18.90 -21.81 20.12
N ALA A 454 -19.73 -22.82 19.84
CA ALA A 454 -20.62 -23.44 20.83
C ALA A 454 -19.83 -24.17 21.91
N HIS A 455 -18.74 -24.88 21.53
CA HIS A 455 -17.87 -25.57 22.49
C HIS A 455 -17.30 -24.58 23.52
N TYR A 456 -16.82 -23.43 23.07
CA TYR A 456 -16.22 -22.39 23.91
C TYR A 456 -17.23 -21.41 24.55
N ALA A 457 -18.53 -21.51 24.27
CA ALA A 457 -19.51 -20.51 24.74
C ALA A 457 -19.53 -20.33 26.27
N SER A 458 -19.26 -21.40 27.05
CA SER A 458 -19.16 -21.37 28.51
C SER A 458 -17.75 -21.11 29.05
N ASN A 459 -16.72 -21.05 28.20
CA ASN A 459 -15.34 -20.79 28.61
C ASN A 459 -15.27 -19.40 29.25
N PRO A 460 -14.74 -19.22 30.48
CA PRO A 460 -14.73 -17.94 31.16
C PRO A 460 -13.70 -16.96 30.63
N ARG A 461 -12.75 -17.39 29.81
CA ARG A 461 -11.65 -16.56 29.29
C ARG A 461 -12.18 -15.39 28.43
N GLU A 462 -11.61 -14.21 28.65
CA GLU A 462 -11.83 -13.03 27.81
C GLU A 462 -10.72 -12.84 26.78
N ASP A 463 -9.64 -13.62 26.90
CA ASP A 463 -8.43 -13.60 26.08
C ASP A 463 -8.34 -14.84 25.16
N LEU A 464 -9.48 -15.46 24.87
CA LEU A 464 -9.69 -16.40 23.78
C LEU A 464 -10.40 -15.70 22.61
N PHE A 465 -9.81 -15.79 21.43
CA PHE A 465 -10.25 -15.10 20.22
C PHE A 465 -10.56 -16.10 19.10
N LEU A 466 -11.54 -15.77 18.26
CA LEU A 466 -11.94 -16.58 17.12
C LEU A 466 -11.71 -15.77 15.84
N GLU A 467 -10.76 -16.17 15.03
CA GLU A 467 -10.39 -15.49 13.79
C GLU A 467 -11.06 -16.15 12.58
N LEU A 468 -11.88 -15.38 11.87
CA LEU A 468 -12.90 -15.90 10.95
C LEU A 468 -12.33 -16.68 9.75
N LEU A 469 -11.28 -16.18 9.12
CA LEU A 469 -10.58 -16.83 8.01
C LEU A 469 -9.27 -16.09 7.75
N ASN A 470 -8.16 -16.81 7.75
CA ASN A 470 -6.88 -16.29 7.33
C ASN A 470 -6.89 -15.88 5.85
N GLU A 471 -6.43 -14.68 5.55
CA GLU A 471 -6.06 -14.17 4.23
C GLU A 471 -7.03 -14.55 3.09
N PRO A 472 -8.33 -14.17 3.13
CA PRO A 472 -9.20 -14.37 1.99
C PRO A 472 -8.59 -13.74 0.75
N ASP A 473 -8.30 -14.58 -0.26
CA ASP A 473 -7.57 -14.14 -1.44
C ASP A 473 -8.51 -13.58 -2.53
N MET A 474 -7.93 -12.84 -3.49
CA MET A 474 -8.62 -12.32 -4.68
C MET A 474 -8.23 -13.09 -5.94
N LYS A 475 -7.80 -14.32 -5.80
CA LYS A 475 -7.28 -15.15 -6.87
C LYS A 475 -8.20 -15.13 -8.10
N ASN A 476 -7.69 -14.63 -9.20
CA ASN A 476 -8.42 -14.47 -10.46
C ASN A 476 -9.57 -13.43 -10.42
N GLY A 477 -9.55 -12.47 -9.54
CA GLY A 477 -10.57 -11.41 -9.44
C GLY A 477 -11.97 -11.91 -9.08
N LYS A 478 -12.08 -13.10 -8.48
CA LYS A 478 -13.37 -13.73 -8.15
C LYS A 478 -13.90 -13.34 -6.78
N VAL A 479 -13.01 -13.05 -5.83
CA VAL A 479 -13.37 -12.55 -4.51
C VAL A 479 -13.30 -11.03 -4.55
N SER A 480 -14.37 -10.35 -4.19
CA SER A 480 -14.37 -8.90 -3.95
C SER A 480 -14.49 -8.63 -2.46
N THR A 481 -13.99 -7.48 -2.02
CA THR A 481 -14.15 -7.03 -0.63
C THR A 481 -15.63 -7.09 -0.19
N THR A 482 -16.56 -6.68 -1.04
CA THR A 482 -17.99 -6.73 -0.74
C THR A 482 -18.48 -8.17 -0.54
N ASN A 483 -18.05 -9.12 -1.38
CA ASN A 483 -18.45 -10.52 -1.25
C ASN A 483 -17.88 -11.16 0.01
N TRP A 484 -16.60 -10.90 0.30
CA TRP A 484 -15.99 -11.41 1.52
C TRP A 484 -16.67 -10.83 2.77
N ARG A 485 -16.87 -9.52 2.85
CA ARG A 485 -17.53 -8.88 3.99
C ARG A 485 -18.94 -9.40 4.22
N LYS A 486 -19.69 -9.71 3.15
CA LYS A 486 -21.00 -10.35 3.26
C LYS A 486 -20.90 -11.77 3.83
N ALA A 487 -19.97 -12.59 3.33
CA ALA A 487 -19.74 -13.93 3.85
C ALA A 487 -19.30 -13.90 5.33
N ALA A 488 -18.40 -12.99 5.68
CA ALA A 488 -17.94 -12.79 7.05
C ALA A 488 -19.10 -12.43 7.99
N GLN A 489 -20.02 -11.54 7.56
CA GLN A 489 -21.20 -11.20 8.36
C GLN A 489 -22.11 -12.42 8.60
N GLU A 490 -22.33 -13.27 7.56
CA GLU A 490 -23.10 -14.50 7.70
C GLU A 490 -22.45 -15.48 8.73
N ILE A 491 -21.11 -15.56 8.73
CA ILE A 491 -20.33 -16.36 9.68
C ILE A 491 -20.47 -15.77 11.10
N ILE A 492 -20.29 -14.45 11.25
CA ILE A 492 -20.46 -13.75 12.54
C ILE A 492 -21.86 -14.00 13.11
N ASP A 493 -22.90 -13.78 12.30
CA ASP A 493 -24.28 -13.98 12.72
C ASP A 493 -24.51 -15.42 13.21
N SER A 494 -23.90 -16.42 12.52
CA SER A 494 -23.96 -17.83 12.94
C SER A 494 -23.28 -18.06 14.29
N ILE A 495 -22.06 -17.55 14.47
CA ILE A 495 -21.31 -17.61 15.76
C ILE A 495 -22.16 -16.99 16.88
N ARG A 496 -22.73 -15.80 16.65
CA ARG A 496 -23.49 -15.05 17.67
C ARG A 496 -24.80 -15.72 18.10
N THR A 497 -25.28 -16.72 17.33
CA THR A 497 -26.40 -17.55 17.80
C THR A 497 -26.06 -18.41 19.02
N VAL A 498 -24.77 -18.76 19.20
CA VAL A 498 -24.29 -19.68 20.23
C VAL A 498 -23.28 -19.04 21.20
N ASN A 499 -22.49 -18.09 20.73
CA ASN A 499 -21.41 -17.45 21.51
C ASN A 499 -21.46 -15.93 21.37
N LYS A 500 -21.91 -15.25 22.42
CA LYS A 500 -22.05 -13.79 22.46
C LYS A 500 -20.90 -13.10 23.19
N LYS A 501 -19.92 -13.86 23.67
CA LYS A 501 -18.87 -13.36 24.57
C LYS A 501 -17.55 -13.15 23.86
N HIS A 502 -17.03 -14.17 23.17
CA HIS A 502 -15.68 -14.13 22.66
C HIS A 502 -15.54 -13.10 21.56
N THR A 503 -14.43 -12.36 21.62
CA THR A 503 -14.06 -11.36 20.61
C THR A 503 -13.66 -12.07 19.33
N LEU A 504 -14.17 -11.59 18.20
CA LEU A 504 -13.84 -12.08 16.87
C LEU A 504 -12.68 -11.29 16.27
N ILE A 505 -11.93 -11.93 15.40
CA ILE A 505 -10.91 -11.26 14.59
C ILE A 505 -11.33 -11.36 13.12
N PHE A 506 -11.27 -10.23 12.42
CA PHE A 506 -11.61 -10.12 11.00
C PHE A 506 -10.50 -9.40 10.24
N GLY A 507 -9.98 -10.02 9.21
CA GLY A 507 -9.15 -9.39 8.20
C GLY A 507 -9.89 -9.28 6.86
N ASP A 508 -9.57 -8.26 6.08
CA ASP A 508 -10.24 -8.02 4.81
C ASP A 508 -9.65 -8.84 3.66
N ALA A 509 -10.32 -8.81 2.53
CA ALA A 509 -9.89 -9.49 1.30
C ALA A 509 -8.49 -9.03 0.83
N GLU A 510 -7.90 -9.77 -0.10
CA GLU A 510 -6.58 -9.55 -0.67
C GLU A 510 -5.47 -9.65 0.40
N TRP A 511 -5.46 -10.81 1.10
CA TRP A 511 -4.46 -11.17 2.11
C TRP A 511 -4.39 -10.18 3.28
N TYR A 512 -5.53 -9.86 3.88
CA TYR A 512 -5.64 -8.89 5.00
C TYR A 512 -5.10 -7.51 4.62
N SER A 513 -5.47 -7.06 3.42
CA SER A 513 -5.00 -5.82 2.82
C SER A 513 -5.41 -4.58 3.61
N ILE A 514 -4.43 -3.76 3.95
CA ILE A 514 -4.63 -2.43 4.55
C ILE A 514 -5.53 -1.56 3.67
N LYS A 515 -5.34 -1.61 2.35
CA LYS A 515 -6.13 -0.83 1.38
C LYS A 515 -7.62 -1.19 1.43
N HIS A 516 -7.93 -2.49 1.49
CA HIS A 516 -9.32 -2.95 1.52
C HIS A 516 -9.97 -2.67 2.87
N LEU A 517 -9.25 -2.84 3.96
CA LEU A 517 -9.73 -2.44 5.29
C LEU A 517 -10.07 -0.95 5.32
N ALA A 518 -9.12 -0.10 4.89
CA ALA A 518 -9.29 1.36 4.91
C ALA A 518 -10.43 1.87 4.02
N ALA A 519 -10.77 1.14 2.95
CA ALA A 519 -11.89 1.45 2.06
C ALA A 519 -13.25 0.96 2.58
N GLY A 520 -13.27 0.06 3.57
CA GLY A 520 -14.49 -0.56 4.08
C GLY A 520 -15.07 0.12 5.32
N SER A 521 -16.28 -0.30 5.70
CA SER A 521 -16.91 0.08 6.98
C SER A 521 -16.83 -1.07 7.97
N PRO A 522 -16.91 -0.84 9.29
CA PRO A 522 -17.01 -1.92 10.27
C PRO A 522 -18.17 -2.89 9.95
N LEU A 523 -18.00 -4.15 10.32
CA LEU A 523 -19.06 -5.16 10.26
C LEU A 523 -20.07 -4.93 11.39
N ASN A 524 -21.23 -5.54 11.26
CA ASN A 524 -22.34 -5.36 12.21
C ASN A 524 -22.19 -6.26 13.43
N ASP A 525 -21.17 -6.00 14.25
CA ASP A 525 -20.95 -6.61 15.58
C ASP A 525 -19.98 -5.70 16.35
N ASP A 526 -20.26 -5.44 17.61
CA ASP A 526 -19.51 -4.50 18.44
C ASP A 526 -18.31 -5.14 19.18
N ASN A 527 -18.03 -6.40 18.93
CA ASN A 527 -16.94 -7.15 19.56
C ASN A 527 -16.03 -7.83 18.52
N ILE A 528 -15.55 -7.03 17.57
CA ILE A 528 -14.61 -7.45 16.51
C ILE A 528 -13.32 -6.64 16.62
N VAL A 529 -12.18 -7.32 16.53
CA VAL A 529 -10.86 -6.75 16.27
C VAL A 529 -10.56 -6.91 14.78
N TYR A 530 -10.10 -5.86 14.16
CA TYR A 530 -9.73 -5.88 12.74
C TYR A 530 -8.25 -6.18 12.60
N ALA A 531 -7.90 -7.06 11.67
CA ALA A 531 -6.53 -7.50 11.47
C ALA A 531 -6.02 -7.11 10.08
N ILE A 532 -4.73 -6.79 10.02
CA ILE A 532 -3.98 -6.61 8.78
C ILE A 532 -2.72 -7.47 8.81
N HIS A 533 -2.24 -7.89 7.63
CA HIS A 533 -0.94 -8.50 7.45
C HIS A 533 0.00 -7.55 6.71
N THR A 534 1.27 -7.59 7.06
CA THR A 534 2.28 -6.81 6.34
C THR A 534 3.64 -7.48 6.37
N TYR A 535 4.20 -7.70 5.19
CA TYR A 535 5.55 -8.22 5.00
C TYR A 535 6.40 -7.24 4.17
N GLU A 536 6.02 -5.96 4.16
CA GLU A 536 6.75 -4.95 3.41
C GLU A 536 8.03 -4.48 4.12
N PRO A 537 9.12 -4.24 3.39
CA PRO A 537 9.28 -4.42 1.93
C PRO A 537 9.39 -5.90 1.55
N PHE A 538 8.46 -6.41 0.75
CA PHE A 538 8.35 -7.85 0.45
C PHE A 538 9.64 -8.45 -0.16
N VAL A 539 10.37 -7.67 -0.96
CA VAL A 539 11.66 -8.10 -1.53
C VAL A 539 12.73 -8.35 -0.46
N PHE A 540 12.66 -7.66 0.67
CA PHE A 540 13.53 -7.88 1.83
C PHE A 540 13.06 -9.07 2.67
N THR A 541 11.80 -9.03 3.08
CA THR A 541 11.25 -10.01 4.02
C THR A 541 11.17 -11.42 3.44
N HIS A 542 11.11 -11.56 2.12
CA HIS A 542 11.04 -12.84 1.42
C HIS A 542 12.26 -13.13 0.55
N GLN A 543 13.36 -12.38 0.69
CA GLN A 543 14.58 -12.73 -0.03
C GLN A 543 15.04 -14.15 0.33
N SER A 544 15.46 -14.89 -0.68
CA SER A 544 15.86 -16.31 -0.57
C SER A 544 14.78 -17.31 -0.17
N ALA A 545 13.51 -16.89 -0.06
CA ALA A 545 12.39 -17.77 0.24
C ALA A 545 12.07 -18.66 -0.98
N ASN A 546 12.19 -19.97 -0.82
CA ASN A 546 12.17 -20.94 -1.92
C ASN A 546 10.79 -21.16 -2.54
N TRP A 547 9.71 -20.79 -1.88
CA TRP A 547 8.32 -20.86 -2.36
C TRP A 547 7.88 -19.61 -3.13
N THR A 548 8.72 -18.58 -3.22
CA THR A 548 8.48 -17.36 -3.96
C THR A 548 9.39 -17.24 -5.20
N ASP A 549 9.08 -16.27 -6.05
CA ASP A 549 10.00 -15.91 -7.15
C ASP A 549 11.29 -15.24 -6.63
N LEU A 550 11.35 -14.85 -5.34
CA LEU A 550 12.49 -14.22 -4.69
C LEU A 550 13.56 -15.22 -4.20
N LYS A 551 13.43 -16.52 -4.50
CA LYS A 551 14.35 -17.58 -4.05
C LYS A 551 15.83 -17.36 -4.40
N LYS A 552 16.15 -16.51 -5.37
CA LYS A 552 17.51 -16.12 -5.77
C LYS A 552 17.88 -14.73 -5.28
N VAL A 553 16.91 -13.92 -4.84
CA VAL A 553 17.15 -12.58 -4.29
C VAL A 553 17.87 -12.72 -2.95
N LYS A 554 18.86 -11.88 -2.70
CA LYS A 554 19.74 -11.96 -1.53
C LYS A 554 20.43 -10.62 -1.29
N ASN A 555 21.09 -10.51 -0.14
CA ASN A 555 21.95 -9.37 0.22
C ASN A 555 21.21 -8.01 0.33
N LEU A 556 19.88 -8.00 0.32
CA LEU A 556 19.13 -6.80 0.68
C LEU A 556 19.25 -6.58 2.18
N MET A 557 19.65 -5.37 2.57
CA MET A 557 19.85 -4.99 3.97
C MET A 557 18.71 -4.10 4.44
N PHE A 558 18.38 -4.17 5.71
CA PHE A 558 17.43 -3.27 6.32
C PHE A 558 18.02 -2.58 7.56
N PRO A 559 17.93 -1.23 7.68
CA PRO A 559 17.48 -0.33 6.61
C PRO A 559 18.42 -0.33 5.42
N TYR A 560 17.99 0.25 4.28
CA TYR A 560 18.88 0.50 3.14
C TYR A 560 20.13 1.26 3.59
N ASP A 561 21.28 0.79 3.14
CA ASP A 561 22.59 1.38 3.44
C ASP A 561 23.32 1.68 2.13
N LYS A 562 23.44 2.96 1.79
CA LYS A 562 24.05 3.42 0.54
C LYS A 562 25.51 3.01 0.42
N GLU A 563 26.25 2.96 1.53
CA GLU A 563 27.68 2.61 1.52
C GLU A 563 27.92 1.12 1.22
N LYS A 564 26.92 0.29 1.54
CA LYS A 564 26.96 -1.16 1.32
C LYS A 564 26.15 -1.59 0.09
N TRP A 565 25.49 -0.66 -0.56
CA TRP A 565 24.68 -0.95 -1.74
C TRP A 565 25.55 -1.22 -2.96
N SER A 566 25.31 -2.33 -3.65
CA SER A 566 26.00 -2.65 -4.91
C SER A 566 25.24 -2.08 -6.10
N GLU A 567 25.96 -1.44 -7.01
CA GLU A 567 25.41 -1.01 -8.31
C GLU A 567 25.18 -2.18 -9.27
N CYS A 568 25.70 -3.38 -8.93
CA CYS A 568 25.52 -4.58 -9.72
C CYS A 568 24.28 -5.37 -9.28
N SER A 569 23.23 -5.37 -10.08
CA SER A 569 21.98 -6.08 -9.79
C SER A 569 22.14 -7.59 -9.59
N ALA A 570 23.19 -8.20 -10.16
CA ALA A 570 23.52 -9.61 -9.99
C ALA A 570 23.93 -9.94 -8.54
N ASP A 571 24.50 -9.00 -7.80
CA ASP A 571 24.87 -9.17 -6.38
C ASP A 571 23.64 -9.38 -5.50
N PHE A 572 22.49 -8.83 -5.92
CA PHE A 572 21.19 -9.04 -5.29
C PHE A 572 20.43 -10.26 -5.85
N GLY A 573 21.06 -11.06 -6.72
CA GLY A 573 20.41 -12.21 -7.33
C GLY A 573 19.31 -11.88 -8.34
N VAL A 574 19.28 -10.66 -8.86
CA VAL A 574 18.35 -10.25 -9.91
C VAL A 574 18.69 -11.01 -11.20
N THR A 575 17.72 -11.75 -11.72
CA THR A 575 17.85 -12.52 -12.96
C THR A 575 16.89 -12.02 -14.02
N LYS A 576 17.13 -12.36 -15.30
CA LYS A 576 16.23 -12.02 -16.40
C LYS A 576 14.79 -12.52 -16.19
N ASP A 577 14.64 -13.66 -15.49
CA ASP A 577 13.37 -14.33 -15.27
C ASP A 577 12.61 -13.81 -14.03
N LEU A 578 13.26 -12.96 -13.21
CA LEU A 578 12.60 -12.33 -12.07
C LEU A 578 11.47 -11.40 -12.59
N PRO A 579 10.23 -11.49 -12.06
CA PRO A 579 9.15 -10.60 -12.44
C PRO A 579 9.53 -9.12 -12.35
N LYS A 580 9.06 -8.31 -13.31
CA LYS A 580 9.41 -6.88 -13.43
C LYS A 580 9.14 -6.09 -12.15
N TRP A 581 8.00 -6.33 -11.52
CA TRP A 581 7.63 -5.61 -10.29
C TRP A 581 8.58 -5.88 -9.11
N TYR A 582 9.19 -7.07 -9.01
CA TYR A 582 10.25 -7.30 -8.02
C TYR A 582 11.57 -6.61 -8.41
N LYS A 583 11.91 -6.59 -9.71
CA LYS A 583 13.06 -5.82 -10.19
C LYS A 583 12.91 -4.35 -9.85
N ASP A 584 11.74 -3.78 -10.16
CA ASP A 584 11.44 -2.38 -9.87
C ASP A 584 11.53 -2.08 -8.37
N ALA A 585 11.05 -2.97 -7.50
CA ALA A 585 11.17 -2.83 -6.05
C ALA A 585 12.63 -2.88 -5.57
N ILE A 586 13.47 -3.75 -6.14
CA ILE A 586 14.89 -3.82 -5.81
C ILE A 586 15.62 -2.56 -6.29
N PHE A 587 15.34 -2.07 -7.50
CA PHE A 587 15.96 -0.84 -8.02
C PHE A 587 15.56 0.41 -7.23
N LYS A 588 14.37 0.41 -6.61
CA LYS A 588 13.88 1.48 -5.75
C LYS A 588 14.08 1.16 -4.26
N TYR A 589 14.98 0.25 -3.93
CA TYR A 589 15.12 -0.22 -2.57
C TYR A 589 15.57 0.87 -1.59
N ASN A 590 16.35 1.85 -2.05
CA ASN A 590 16.68 3.07 -1.32
C ASN A 590 15.44 3.84 -0.83
N GLU A 591 14.30 3.68 -1.52
CA GLU A 591 13.06 4.34 -1.17
C GLU A 591 12.20 3.52 -0.21
N ILE A 592 12.22 2.18 -0.38
CA ILE A 592 11.30 1.27 0.34
C ILE A 592 11.97 0.52 1.50
N GLY A 593 13.29 0.41 1.51
CA GLY A 593 14.05 -0.32 2.51
C GLY A 593 14.24 0.44 3.82
N ASN A 594 13.20 1.04 4.38
CA ASN A 594 13.30 1.85 5.59
C ASN A 594 11.99 1.83 6.42
N LYS A 595 12.10 2.27 7.67
CA LYS A 595 10.99 2.29 8.62
C LYS A 595 9.85 3.24 8.21
N GLU A 596 10.19 4.38 7.62
CA GLU A 596 9.21 5.39 7.21
C GLU A 596 8.28 4.85 6.12
N TYR A 597 8.81 4.12 5.16
CA TYR A 597 8.01 3.46 4.14
C TYR A 597 6.98 2.51 4.77
N ILE A 598 7.39 1.68 5.72
CA ILE A 598 6.50 0.73 6.41
C ILE A 598 5.44 1.48 7.22
N LEU A 599 5.85 2.51 7.97
CA LEU A 599 4.93 3.35 8.73
C LEU A 599 3.84 3.96 7.83
N ASN A 600 4.23 4.55 6.71
CA ASN A 600 3.29 5.16 5.76
C ASN A 600 2.33 4.15 5.13
N LEU A 601 2.73 2.89 4.99
CA LEU A 601 1.83 1.82 4.54
C LEU A 601 0.80 1.42 5.59
N ILE A 602 1.19 1.39 6.88
CA ILE A 602 0.30 0.96 7.98
C ILE A 602 -0.63 2.09 8.43
N LEU A 603 -0.21 3.34 8.30
CA LEU A 603 -0.92 4.53 8.76
C LEU A 603 -2.41 4.56 8.35
N PRO A 604 -2.81 4.24 7.11
CA PRO A 604 -4.23 4.22 6.72
C PRO A 604 -5.10 3.25 7.55
N ALA A 605 -4.52 2.17 8.08
CA ALA A 605 -5.25 1.26 8.97
C ALA A 605 -5.50 1.91 10.33
N LYS A 606 -4.53 2.64 10.89
CA LYS A 606 -4.72 3.40 12.14
C LYS A 606 -5.73 4.53 11.95
N GLU A 607 -5.65 5.30 10.86
CA GLU A 607 -6.62 6.36 10.54
C GLU A 607 -8.04 5.79 10.45
N TRP A 608 -8.20 4.64 9.81
CA TRP A 608 -9.49 3.95 9.72
C TRP A 608 -9.97 3.48 11.10
N ALA A 609 -9.08 2.94 11.93
CA ALA A 609 -9.39 2.49 13.29
C ALA A 609 -9.89 3.65 14.16
N VAL A 610 -9.23 4.80 14.13
CA VAL A 610 -9.65 6.02 14.84
C VAL A 610 -10.98 6.53 14.33
N LYS A 611 -11.13 6.67 13.02
CA LYS A 611 -12.38 7.13 12.40
C LYS A 611 -13.60 6.29 12.80
N ASN A 612 -13.41 5.00 12.99
CA ASN A 612 -14.49 4.04 13.27
C ASN A 612 -14.58 3.64 14.76
N ASN A 613 -13.65 4.10 15.61
CA ASN A 613 -13.53 3.72 17.01
C ASN A 613 -13.45 2.20 17.24
N VAL A 614 -12.64 1.51 16.43
CA VAL A 614 -12.45 0.05 16.50
C VAL A 614 -10.96 -0.29 16.57
N PRO A 615 -10.58 -1.40 17.23
CA PRO A 615 -9.19 -1.82 17.31
C PRO A 615 -8.72 -2.43 15.98
N VAL A 616 -7.44 -2.17 15.64
CA VAL A 616 -6.72 -2.84 14.55
C VAL A 616 -5.44 -3.46 15.11
N ILE A 617 -5.10 -4.65 14.62
CA ILE A 617 -3.87 -5.37 14.97
C ILE A 617 -3.12 -5.78 13.70
N ILE A 618 -1.81 -6.04 13.83
CA ILE A 618 -1.02 -6.75 12.84
C ILE A 618 -0.80 -8.15 13.38
N ASN A 619 -1.51 -9.15 12.86
CA ASN A 619 -1.40 -10.51 13.35
C ASN A 619 -0.54 -11.44 12.49
N GLU A 620 0.05 -10.87 11.42
CA GLU A 620 1.19 -11.46 10.72
C GLU A 620 2.16 -10.39 10.22
N PHE A 621 3.42 -10.56 10.56
CA PHE A 621 4.57 -9.88 9.99
C PHE A 621 5.84 -10.70 10.29
N GLY A 622 6.91 -10.45 9.58
CA GLY A 622 8.18 -11.12 9.81
C GLY A 622 9.14 -10.96 8.65
N ALA A 623 10.35 -11.48 8.81
CA ALA A 623 11.37 -11.53 7.76
C ALA A 623 12.02 -12.91 7.72
N TYR A 624 12.17 -13.48 6.50
CA TYR A 624 12.83 -14.75 6.29
C TYR A 624 14.31 -14.65 6.67
N ASN A 625 14.72 -15.30 7.75
CA ASN A 625 15.98 -15.06 8.42
C ASN A 625 17.08 -16.11 8.15
N LEU A 626 16.77 -17.26 7.54
CA LEU A 626 17.74 -18.34 7.32
C LEU A 626 18.92 -17.94 6.42
N LYS A 627 18.73 -16.95 5.54
CA LYS A 627 19.74 -16.50 4.58
C LYS A 627 19.86 -14.98 4.51
N THR A 628 19.18 -14.28 5.38
CA THR A 628 19.22 -12.83 5.48
C THR A 628 20.21 -12.42 6.56
N ASP A 629 20.87 -11.27 6.36
CA ASP A 629 21.75 -10.71 7.37
C ASP A 629 21.03 -10.55 8.71
N LYS A 630 21.61 -11.12 9.78
CA LYS A 630 21.00 -11.13 11.11
C LYS A 630 20.70 -9.74 11.63
N GLN A 631 21.65 -8.79 11.43
CA GLN A 631 21.47 -7.42 11.91
C GLN A 631 20.32 -6.73 11.16
N SER A 632 20.17 -6.96 9.86
CA SER A 632 19.06 -6.43 9.06
C SER A 632 17.72 -7.00 9.52
N VAL A 633 17.66 -8.27 9.91
CA VAL A 633 16.44 -8.85 10.51
C VAL A 633 16.11 -8.18 11.83
N LEU A 634 17.08 -8.01 12.74
CA LEU A 634 16.88 -7.32 14.01
C LEU A 634 16.46 -5.87 13.83
N ASN A 635 17.05 -5.16 12.88
CA ASN A 635 16.67 -3.78 12.55
C ASN A 635 15.22 -3.70 12.03
N TYR A 636 14.80 -4.66 11.19
CA TYR A 636 13.41 -4.75 10.72
C TYR A 636 12.45 -5.02 11.88
N MET A 637 12.77 -5.95 12.75
CA MET A 637 11.96 -6.24 13.95
C MET A 637 11.84 -5.03 14.86
N THR A 638 12.96 -4.30 15.07
CA THR A 638 12.98 -3.04 15.83
C THR A 638 12.08 -1.99 15.18
N ALA A 639 12.17 -1.82 13.85
CA ALA A 639 11.34 -0.87 13.12
C ALA A 639 9.84 -1.20 13.26
N MET A 640 9.46 -2.48 13.12
CA MET A 640 8.09 -2.93 13.30
C MET A 640 7.58 -2.70 14.73
N ARG A 641 8.40 -2.98 15.75
CA ARG A 641 8.07 -2.68 17.14
C ARG A 641 7.85 -1.18 17.36
N GLU A 642 8.76 -0.34 16.88
CA GLU A 642 8.65 1.11 17.04
C GLU A 642 7.44 1.69 16.31
N ILE A 643 7.07 1.15 15.14
CA ILE A 643 5.83 1.51 14.44
C ILE A 643 4.61 1.07 15.26
N SER A 644 4.63 -0.15 15.80
CA SER A 644 3.58 -0.65 16.68
C SER A 644 3.38 0.24 17.90
N ASP A 645 4.48 0.60 18.57
CA ASP A 645 4.46 1.45 19.75
C ASP A 645 3.94 2.86 19.42
N THR A 646 4.36 3.43 18.26
CA THR A 646 3.93 4.75 17.78
C THR A 646 2.44 4.78 17.41
N LEU A 647 1.97 3.75 16.72
CA LEU A 647 0.58 3.67 16.24
C LEU A 647 -0.35 2.98 17.23
N GLU A 648 0.19 2.46 18.34
CA GLU A 648 -0.57 1.62 19.30
C GLU A 648 -1.33 0.48 18.61
N ILE A 649 -0.66 -0.21 17.66
CA ILE A 649 -1.19 -1.36 16.94
C ILE A 649 -0.46 -2.62 17.41
N PRO A 650 -1.12 -3.56 18.10
CA PRO A 650 -0.51 -4.81 18.56
C PRO A 650 0.10 -5.64 17.43
N LEU A 651 1.18 -6.38 17.74
CA LEU A 651 1.92 -7.22 16.80
C LEU A 651 1.88 -8.70 17.19
N THR A 652 1.64 -9.58 16.20
CA THR A 652 1.85 -11.03 16.30
C THR A 652 2.78 -11.46 15.16
N HIS A 653 3.92 -12.04 15.52
CA HIS A 653 4.97 -12.43 14.59
C HIS A 653 4.65 -13.78 13.90
N TRP A 654 4.95 -13.91 12.63
CA TRP A 654 4.97 -15.16 11.88
C TRP A 654 6.40 -15.68 11.83
N GLY A 655 6.82 -16.74 12.50
CA GLY A 655 6.15 -17.78 13.23
C GLY A 655 7.11 -18.44 14.24
N TYR A 656 6.71 -19.57 14.84
CA TYR A 656 7.53 -20.28 15.84
C TYR A 656 8.65 -21.11 15.22
N THR A 657 8.40 -21.73 14.09
CA THR A 657 9.37 -22.57 13.38
C THR A 657 9.59 -22.11 11.95
N GLY A 658 10.60 -22.68 11.28
CA GLY A 658 10.91 -22.37 9.89
C GLY A 658 11.71 -21.08 9.71
N GLY A 659 11.68 -20.54 8.50
CA GLY A 659 12.56 -19.45 8.10
C GLY A 659 12.19 -18.07 8.65
N PHE A 660 11.06 -17.94 9.34
CA PHE A 660 10.65 -16.71 10.04
C PHE A 660 10.79 -16.82 11.56
N SER A 661 11.30 -17.92 12.09
CA SER A 661 11.33 -18.18 13.52
C SER A 661 12.01 -17.06 14.33
N LEU A 662 11.43 -16.73 15.49
CA LEU A 662 12.09 -15.90 16.52
C LEU A 662 13.17 -16.69 17.27
N PHE A 663 13.08 -18.03 17.24
CA PHE A 663 14.01 -18.94 17.90
C PHE A 663 15.00 -19.49 16.89
N GLU A 664 16.19 -19.86 17.36
CA GLU A 664 17.18 -20.54 16.51
C GLU A 664 16.56 -21.81 15.95
N SER A 665 16.29 -21.82 14.67
CA SER A 665 15.59 -22.89 13.96
C SER A 665 16.24 -23.14 12.61
N THR A 666 16.19 -24.39 12.16
CA THR A 666 16.57 -24.78 10.81
C THR A 666 15.42 -25.56 10.20
N ASP A 667 14.98 -25.15 9.01
CA ASP A 667 13.95 -25.79 8.15
C ASP A 667 13.02 -26.80 8.85
N GLY A 668 12.07 -26.29 9.66
CA GLY A 668 11.07 -27.09 10.36
C GLY A 668 11.50 -27.72 11.68
N VAL A 669 12.77 -27.58 12.06
CA VAL A 669 13.22 -27.99 13.39
C VAL A 669 13.00 -26.83 14.36
N LYS A 670 12.19 -27.05 15.41
CA LYS A 670 11.96 -26.06 16.45
C LYS A 670 13.21 -25.78 17.26
N GLY A 671 13.52 -24.50 17.47
CA GLY A 671 14.60 -24.06 18.34
C GLY A 671 14.11 -23.89 19.79
N THR A 672 15.05 -23.98 20.73
CA THR A 672 14.79 -23.77 22.16
C THR A 672 15.41 -22.48 22.68
N THR A 673 16.16 -21.77 21.86
CA THR A 673 16.87 -20.53 22.21
C THR A 673 16.37 -19.40 21.33
N LEU A 674 15.97 -18.30 21.95
CA LEU A 674 15.62 -17.09 21.24
C LEU A 674 16.86 -16.56 20.48
N ILE A 675 16.70 -16.14 19.24
CA ILE A 675 17.80 -15.55 18.46
C ILE A 675 18.37 -14.36 19.24
N GLU A 676 19.69 -14.33 19.37
CA GLU A 676 20.39 -13.27 20.12
C GLU A 676 20.04 -11.88 19.57
N GLY A 677 19.61 -10.95 20.46
CA GLY A 677 19.13 -9.61 20.13
C GLY A 677 17.63 -9.55 19.80
N MET A 678 16.95 -10.67 19.58
CA MET A 678 15.54 -10.70 19.20
C MET A 678 14.60 -10.23 20.31
N ALA A 679 14.93 -10.54 21.58
CA ALA A 679 14.13 -10.06 22.71
C ALA A 679 14.05 -8.53 22.73
N GLU A 680 15.19 -7.85 22.58
CA GLU A 680 15.28 -6.39 22.52
C GLU A 680 14.57 -5.84 21.27
N ALA A 681 14.87 -6.42 20.09
CA ALA A 681 14.31 -5.98 18.82
C ALA A 681 12.78 -6.07 18.80
N PHE A 682 12.20 -7.14 19.30
CA PHE A 682 10.74 -7.31 19.38
C PHE A 682 10.12 -6.68 20.63
N GLY A 683 10.93 -6.25 21.61
CA GLY A 683 10.47 -5.66 22.88
C GLY A 683 9.83 -6.68 23.81
N LEU A 684 10.42 -7.87 23.91
CA LEU A 684 9.98 -8.92 24.83
C LEU A 684 10.55 -8.63 26.24
N GLU A 685 9.68 -8.60 27.21
CA GLU A 685 10.02 -8.43 28.62
C GLU A 685 10.02 -9.82 29.29
N LYS A 686 11.12 -10.13 29.98
CA LYS A 686 11.24 -11.37 30.78
C LYS A 686 10.53 -11.24 32.13
#